data_cb0d062bf4d1a8e577229555f024f868
#
_entry.id   cb0d062bf4d1a8e577229555f024f868
#
_cell.length_a   1.000
_cell.length_b   1.000
_cell.length_c   1.000
_cell.angle_alpha   90.00
_cell.angle_beta   90.00
_cell.angle_gamma   90.00
#
_symmetry.space_group_name_H-M   'P 1'
#
loop_
_entity.id
_entity.type
_entity.pdbx_description
1 polymer ?
#
loop_
_entity_poly.entity_id
_entity_poly.type
_entity_poly.pdbx_seq_one_letter_code
_entity_poly.pdbx_strand_id
1 'polypeptide(L)'
;MALVLFMIVTLMLQLQMKGCVGCLETERMGLLQLKSYLKNGFEVEKESMMKSWSHDDPSSDCCHWERVKCSDATGGHVVHLSLNDLILASYALENQSLNLSLLHSFPRLQSLDLSFGKFSDLFDPINGHKSFQKLEKLRTLDLCGNNLNNSVFTFLSEARSLRTLNVSNNLLDGVFPRNGLENLVELEVLSLAGNTFRAVKVLKDMPMLQELDISDNKFTYLDSLGAVLPSSLHVLDLAENQLSSSPKGYLEICALMNLRELNLRSNALTNLPYCLANLSRLRTLDLSGNQMNGDLSSFVSGLPSALEYLSLFDNDFNGSFCFSSLANHTRLTVFMLSSKVGMIQAQAETSWFPPFQLKMLKLKNFNLGSTIPSFLAHQHDLRLIHITYSQLKVPFPGWLVQNNTRLESIILNNNLLTELRLPRLVHGLQYLDISSNRIYDSIPEDIGIVFPHLKFMNFSSNHNRGTIPSSMGEMKRLELLDMSSNRLYGQLPETFLRGCYSLVFLKLSNNQLQGKVFPRHANLTRLNSLILNGNRFDGSLGKGLLNSKTLELLDISDNSFSGPLPYWIGKMSNLSFLYMRGNKLKGQVPHQLQNLPLLVLDMSNNSFSGSIPRNLNVIYLSELRLHSNEFMGSVPSYLFKSEVLQVLDLRHNSLSGVILNTTIGKTSDLVALLLGNNSFQTHIPEKICQLSNVSLLDLSHNKFKGAIPSCLVKMSFGAQTNHYLFTPYYFGLGFEFVLSWSYKSAFDLVDTEAELGIQSSPETTVNFFSKSRYETYQGGILRDMYGLDLSSNQLSGEIPAEVWDLKNIRSLNFSSNRLTGSIPDSISKLENLESLDLSNNKLHGNIPPQLADLNNLGYFNVSYNNLSGEIPFKAHLMTFDEKSYRGNPHLCGRPTNKSCNLEGATETSASKRATEEEEEGDGVIDMVWFYWTCGAVYITTSLALFAFLCIDSRWSREWFYRVDVLVHHLQRFKDGFICN
;
A
#
# COMPACT_ATOMS: atom_id res chain seq x y z
N MET A 1 20.86 -84.19 -10.08
CA MET A 1 20.48 -83.26 -11.15
C MET A 1 19.01 -82.81 -11.07
N ALA A 2 18.04 -83.75 -10.85
CA ALA A 2 16.64 -83.36 -10.74
C ALA A 2 16.29 -82.42 -9.56
N LEU A 3 16.93 -82.60 -8.37
CA LEU A 3 16.71 -81.78 -7.20
C LEU A 3 17.27 -80.34 -7.36
N VAL A 4 18.37 -80.20 -8.06
CA VAL A 4 18.98 -78.94 -8.38
C VAL A 4 18.13 -78.15 -9.40
N LEU A 5 17.58 -78.83 -10.40
CA LEU A 5 16.67 -78.32 -11.38
C LEU A 5 15.34 -77.89 -10.73
N PHE A 6 14.82 -78.63 -9.78
CA PHE A 6 13.62 -78.33 -9.03
C PHE A 6 13.85 -77.09 -8.09
N MET A 7 15.01 -76.98 -7.42
CA MET A 7 15.39 -75.83 -6.64
C MET A 7 15.61 -74.60 -7.53
N ILE A 8 16.20 -74.77 -8.72
CA ILE A 8 16.37 -73.60 -9.66
C ILE A 8 15.00 -73.17 -10.22
N VAL A 9 14.12 -74.15 -10.57
CA VAL A 9 12.76 -73.85 -11.05
C VAL A 9 11.90 -73.24 -9.93
N THR A 10 11.99 -73.68 -8.66
CA THR A 10 11.31 -73.06 -7.53
C THR A 10 11.90 -71.72 -7.16
N LEU A 11 13.24 -71.53 -7.28
CA LEU A 11 13.88 -70.22 -7.09
C LEU A 11 13.54 -69.28 -8.23
N MET A 12 13.46 -69.78 -9.48
CA MET A 12 13.00 -68.97 -10.64
C MET A 12 11.52 -68.65 -10.52
N LEU A 13 10.68 -69.57 -10.07
CA LEU A 13 9.27 -69.28 -9.75
C LEU A 13 9.11 -68.33 -8.57
N GLN A 14 9.97 -68.41 -7.54
CA GLN A 14 10.00 -67.45 -6.44
C GLN A 14 10.59 -66.10 -6.86
N LEU A 15 11.52 -66.05 -7.82
CA LEU A 15 12.03 -64.83 -8.41
C LEU A 15 11.04 -64.25 -9.43
N GLN A 16 10.25 -65.04 -10.12
CA GLN A 16 9.14 -64.56 -10.96
C GLN A 16 7.93 -64.09 -10.13
N MET A 17 7.74 -64.60 -8.90
CA MET A 17 6.71 -64.12 -7.97
C MET A 17 7.11 -62.87 -7.17
N LYS A 18 8.35 -62.39 -7.29
CA LYS A 18 8.71 -61.00 -6.97
C LYS A 18 8.62 -60.13 -8.24
N GLY A 19 7.58 -60.38 -9.06
CA GLY A 19 7.14 -59.40 -10.05
C GLY A 19 6.75 -58.11 -9.32
N CYS A 20 7.30 -57.02 -9.72
CA CYS A 20 6.82 -55.70 -9.31
C CYS A 20 5.31 -55.72 -9.38
N VAL A 21 4.65 -55.62 -8.20
CA VAL A 21 3.20 -55.41 -8.13
C VAL A 21 3.02 -53.97 -8.52
N GLY A 22 2.99 -53.69 -9.81
CA GLY A 22 2.68 -52.37 -10.34
C GLY A 22 1.18 -52.09 -10.19
N CYS A 23 0.79 -50.91 -10.54
CA CYS A 23 -0.58 -50.46 -10.60
C CYS A 23 -1.49 -51.40 -11.40
N LEU A 24 -2.70 -51.63 -10.95
CA LEU A 24 -3.69 -52.43 -11.68
C LEU A 24 -4.03 -51.77 -13.02
N GLU A 25 -4.13 -52.58 -14.08
CA GLU A 25 -4.44 -52.09 -15.44
C GLU A 25 -5.79 -51.36 -15.49
N THR A 26 -6.79 -51.76 -14.71
CA THR A 26 -8.08 -51.08 -14.60
C THR A 26 -7.93 -49.66 -14.01
N GLU A 27 -7.06 -49.51 -13.01
CA GLU A 27 -6.78 -48.20 -12.40
C GLU A 27 -5.91 -47.34 -13.32
N ARG A 28 -4.93 -47.89 -14.02
CA ARG A 28 -4.13 -47.23 -15.05
C ARG A 28 -5.02 -46.67 -16.16
N MET A 29 -5.97 -47.46 -16.67
CA MET A 29 -6.92 -47.01 -17.67
C MET A 29 -7.86 -45.92 -17.12
N GLY A 30 -8.26 -46.01 -15.85
CA GLY A 30 -9.04 -45.00 -15.16
C GLY A 30 -8.30 -43.66 -15.09
N LEU A 31 -7.00 -43.65 -14.76
CA LEU A 31 -6.17 -42.45 -14.77
C LEU A 31 -6.06 -41.82 -16.16
N LEU A 32 -5.90 -42.63 -17.21
CA LEU A 32 -5.83 -42.14 -18.59
C LEU A 32 -7.15 -41.56 -19.08
N GLN A 33 -8.28 -42.16 -18.69
CA GLN A 33 -9.62 -41.61 -18.97
C GLN A 33 -9.82 -40.24 -18.25
N LEU A 34 -9.42 -40.18 -16.99
CA LEU A 34 -9.46 -38.95 -16.23
C LEU A 34 -8.58 -37.84 -16.86
N LYS A 35 -7.34 -38.19 -17.28
CA LYS A 35 -6.48 -37.25 -18.02
C LYS A 35 -7.14 -36.78 -19.32
N SER A 36 -7.74 -37.65 -20.07
CA SER A 36 -8.45 -37.31 -21.32
C SER A 36 -9.64 -36.37 -21.06
N TYR A 37 -10.41 -36.65 -20.00
CA TYR A 37 -11.53 -35.80 -19.59
C TYR A 37 -11.06 -34.39 -19.24
N LEU A 38 -10.01 -34.28 -18.40
CA LEU A 38 -9.45 -33.03 -17.98
C LEU A 38 -8.88 -32.22 -19.17
N LYS A 39 -8.20 -32.91 -20.12
CA LYS A 39 -7.68 -32.25 -21.33
C LYS A 39 -8.78 -31.68 -22.28
N ASN A 40 -9.87 -32.42 -22.41
CA ASN A 40 -10.94 -32.07 -23.36
C ASN A 40 -11.94 -31.05 -22.80
N GLY A 41 -12.07 -30.98 -21.47
CA GLY A 41 -13.03 -30.11 -20.77
C GLY A 41 -12.42 -28.85 -20.13
N PHE A 42 -11.10 -28.78 -20.04
CA PHE A 42 -10.41 -27.71 -19.32
C PHE A 42 -9.17 -27.26 -20.08
N GLU A 43 -8.87 -25.98 -20.10
CA GLU A 43 -7.58 -25.47 -20.59
C GLU A 43 -6.45 -25.83 -19.60
N VAL A 44 -5.89 -27.01 -19.77
CA VAL A 44 -4.78 -27.49 -18.96
C VAL A 44 -3.48 -26.98 -19.58
N GLU A 45 -2.96 -25.84 -19.13
CA GLU A 45 -1.72 -25.25 -19.64
C GLU A 45 -0.46 -26.02 -19.20
N LYS A 46 -0.55 -26.79 -18.12
CA LYS A 46 0.56 -27.59 -17.59
C LYS A 46 0.53 -29.04 -18.09
N GLU A 47 0.58 -29.24 -19.41
CA GLU A 47 0.87 -30.58 -19.97
C GLU A 47 2.09 -31.24 -19.33
N SER A 48 3.00 -30.44 -18.79
CA SER A 48 4.16 -30.89 -18.05
C SER A 48 3.84 -31.63 -16.75
N MET A 49 2.72 -31.37 -16.08
CA MET A 49 2.39 -31.93 -14.76
C MET A 49 1.76 -33.34 -14.82
N MET A 50 1.33 -33.80 -15.99
CA MET A 50 0.83 -35.13 -16.22
C MET A 50 1.58 -35.85 -17.36
N LYS A 51 2.84 -35.46 -17.58
CA LYS A 51 3.68 -36.06 -18.65
C LYS A 51 3.90 -37.54 -18.42
N SER A 52 4.07 -37.97 -17.16
CA SER A 52 4.27 -39.39 -16.81
C SER A 52 3.04 -40.26 -17.08
N TRP A 53 1.84 -39.67 -17.22
CA TRP A 53 0.62 -40.41 -17.54
C TRP A 53 0.57 -40.67 -19.06
N SER A 54 1.15 -41.74 -19.55
CA SER A 54 1.25 -42.04 -20.98
C SER A 54 0.55 -43.33 -21.39
N HIS A 55 -0.04 -43.31 -22.60
CA HIS A 55 -0.55 -44.47 -23.31
C HIS A 55 0.55 -45.25 -24.03
N ASP A 56 1.67 -44.55 -24.37
CA ASP A 56 2.69 -45.07 -25.32
C ASP A 56 3.62 -46.10 -24.71
N ASP A 57 3.64 -46.25 -23.38
CA ASP A 57 4.38 -47.26 -22.67
C ASP A 57 3.46 -48.15 -21.82
N PRO A 58 3.01 -49.31 -22.37
CA PRO A 58 2.17 -50.24 -21.63
C PRO A 58 2.85 -50.87 -20.40
N SER A 59 4.19 -50.79 -20.31
CA SER A 59 4.98 -51.24 -19.16
C SER A 59 5.15 -50.18 -18.06
N SER A 60 4.68 -48.97 -18.30
CA SER A 60 4.75 -47.86 -17.35
C SER A 60 3.85 -48.08 -16.15
N ASP A 61 4.44 -48.25 -14.99
CA ASP A 61 3.75 -48.42 -13.71
C ASP A 61 3.16 -47.12 -13.21
N CYS A 62 1.81 -47.01 -13.14
CA CYS A 62 1.14 -45.80 -12.72
C CYS A 62 1.39 -45.43 -11.25
N CYS A 63 1.94 -46.34 -10.44
CA CYS A 63 2.38 -46.00 -9.08
C CYS A 63 3.58 -45.06 -9.04
N HIS A 64 4.31 -44.90 -10.14
CA HIS A 64 5.41 -43.98 -10.33
C HIS A 64 4.99 -42.70 -11.09
N TRP A 65 3.72 -42.58 -11.45
CA TRP A 65 3.21 -41.40 -12.12
C TRP A 65 3.11 -40.20 -11.15
N GLU A 66 3.40 -39.04 -11.63
CA GLU A 66 3.24 -37.81 -10.85
C GLU A 66 1.84 -37.76 -10.25
N ARG A 67 1.72 -37.33 -8.98
CA ARG A 67 0.45 -37.13 -8.25
C ARG A 67 -0.33 -38.41 -7.93
N VAL A 68 0.21 -39.59 -8.17
CA VAL A 68 -0.37 -40.89 -7.84
C VAL A 68 0.53 -41.57 -6.81
N LYS A 69 -0.08 -42.17 -5.77
CA LYS A 69 0.62 -43.06 -4.84
C LYS A 69 -0.17 -44.35 -4.67
N CYS A 70 0.53 -45.45 -4.73
CA CYS A 70 -0.04 -46.78 -4.48
C CYS A 70 0.38 -47.31 -3.11
N SER A 71 -0.28 -48.35 -2.64
CA SER A 71 0.07 -49.04 -1.41
C SER A 71 0.65 -50.41 -1.70
N ASP A 72 1.85 -50.71 -1.23
CA ASP A 72 2.50 -52.01 -1.29
C ASP A 72 1.71 -53.08 -0.52
N ALA A 73 1.06 -52.70 0.58
CA ALA A 73 0.28 -53.62 1.42
C ALA A 73 -1.04 -54.09 0.78
N THR A 74 -1.54 -53.37 -0.23
CA THR A 74 -2.81 -53.64 -0.91
C THR A 74 -2.63 -54.16 -2.33
N GLY A 75 -1.42 -54.57 -2.73
CA GLY A 75 -1.15 -55.15 -4.05
C GLY A 75 -1.14 -54.14 -5.21
N GLY A 76 -0.57 -52.95 -5.00
CA GLY A 76 -0.37 -51.95 -6.06
C GLY A 76 -1.60 -51.10 -6.39
N HIS A 77 -2.64 -51.08 -5.53
CA HIS A 77 -3.80 -50.22 -5.71
C HIS A 77 -3.47 -48.73 -5.46
N VAL A 78 -4.07 -47.86 -6.26
CA VAL A 78 -4.02 -46.41 -6.06
C VAL A 78 -4.74 -46.03 -4.76
N VAL A 79 -4.01 -45.47 -3.81
CA VAL A 79 -4.52 -45.03 -2.51
C VAL A 79 -4.54 -43.51 -2.34
N HIS A 80 -3.76 -42.79 -3.11
CA HIS A 80 -3.73 -41.31 -3.10
C HIS A 80 -3.68 -40.75 -4.52
N LEU A 81 -4.54 -39.78 -4.81
CA LEU A 81 -4.63 -39.11 -6.09
C LEU A 81 -4.75 -37.59 -5.83
N SER A 82 -3.83 -36.82 -6.39
CA SER A 82 -3.88 -35.34 -6.31
C SER A 82 -4.06 -34.74 -7.69
N LEU A 83 -5.11 -33.95 -7.85
CA LEU A 83 -5.44 -33.17 -9.05
C LEU A 83 -5.41 -31.66 -8.77
N ASN A 84 -4.66 -31.25 -7.75
CA ASN A 84 -4.60 -29.86 -7.33
C ASN A 84 -3.90 -28.96 -8.36
N ASP A 85 -4.35 -27.71 -8.48
CA ASP A 85 -3.73 -26.64 -9.29
C ASP A 85 -3.42 -27.04 -10.75
N LEU A 86 -4.31 -27.82 -11.38
CA LEU A 86 -4.15 -28.25 -12.77
C LEU A 86 -4.64 -27.22 -13.79
N ILE A 87 -5.50 -26.30 -13.38
CA ILE A 87 -6.18 -25.34 -14.26
C ILE A 87 -5.66 -23.95 -14.01
N LEU A 88 -5.02 -23.34 -15.03
CA LEU A 88 -4.51 -21.96 -14.93
C LEU A 88 -5.59 -20.89 -15.15
N ALA A 89 -5.28 -19.68 -14.62
CA ALA A 89 -6.11 -18.52 -14.74
C ALA A 89 -6.01 -17.91 -16.14
N SER A 90 -6.74 -18.41 -17.11
CA SER A 90 -7.11 -17.61 -18.27
C SER A 90 -8.60 -17.32 -18.24
N TYR A 91 -8.98 -16.18 -18.79
CA TYR A 91 -10.30 -15.56 -18.73
C TYR A 91 -11.43 -16.52 -19.16
N ALA A 92 -12.42 -16.68 -18.27
CA ALA A 92 -13.77 -17.07 -18.55
C ALA A 92 -13.99 -18.41 -19.30
N LEU A 93 -14.17 -19.51 -18.52
CA LEU A 93 -15.17 -20.49 -18.86
C LEU A 93 -16.07 -20.68 -17.63
N GLU A 94 -17.28 -20.19 -17.71
CA GLU A 94 -18.34 -20.40 -16.74
C GLU A 94 -18.69 -21.90 -16.74
N ASN A 95 -18.86 -22.48 -15.51
CA ASN A 95 -19.35 -23.83 -15.25
C ASN A 95 -18.44 -25.02 -15.61
N GLN A 96 -17.36 -25.17 -14.85
CA GLN A 96 -16.52 -26.37 -14.92
C GLN A 96 -17.00 -27.42 -13.91
N SER A 97 -17.65 -28.49 -14.38
CA SER A 97 -18.14 -29.56 -13.52
C SER A 97 -17.25 -30.80 -13.59
N LEU A 98 -16.97 -31.45 -12.43
CA LEU A 98 -16.17 -32.68 -12.38
C LEU A 98 -17.07 -33.91 -12.38
N ASN A 99 -16.80 -34.86 -13.31
CA ASN A 99 -17.48 -36.11 -13.37
C ASN A 99 -16.89 -37.14 -12.38
N LEU A 100 -17.58 -37.37 -11.28
CA LEU A 100 -17.16 -38.26 -10.21
C LEU A 100 -17.16 -39.75 -10.61
N SER A 101 -17.89 -40.13 -11.66
CA SER A 101 -17.91 -41.55 -12.11
C SER A 101 -16.53 -42.07 -12.56
N LEU A 102 -15.66 -41.15 -13.01
CA LEU A 102 -14.27 -41.47 -13.39
C LEU A 102 -13.41 -41.92 -12.21
N LEU A 103 -13.80 -41.55 -10.99
CA LEU A 103 -13.08 -41.93 -9.76
C LEU A 103 -13.44 -43.34 -9.28
N HIS A 104 -14.51 -43.95 -9.79
CA HIS A 104 -14.94 -45.30 -9.39
C HIS A 104 -13.97 -46.41 -9.83
N SER A 105 -13.03 -46.07 -10.73
CA SER A 105 -11.95 -46.97 -11.11
C SER A 105 -10.97 -47.26 -9.96
N PHE A 106 -11.03 -46.49 -8.85
CA PHE A 106 -10.09 -46.51 -7.72
C PHE A 106 -10.76 -46.97 -6.41
N PRO A 107 -11.16 -48.24 -6.25
CA PRO A 107 -11.96 -48.67 -5.11
C PRO A 107 -11.21 -48.67 -3.77
N ARG A 108 -9.88 -48.54 -3.79
CA ARG A 108 -9.01 -48.46 -2.59
C ARG A 108 -8.52 -47.04 -2.27
N LEU A 109 -9.03 -46.06 -2.98
CA LEU A 109 -8.63 -44.65 -2.78
C LEU A 109 -8.90 -44.19 -1.33
N GLN A 110 -7.88 -43.68 -0.67
CA GLN A 110 -7.93 -43.20 0.72
C GLN A 110 -7.84 -41.67 0.80
N SER A 111 -7.13 -41.05 -0.13
CA SER A 111 -6.94 -39.62 -0.17
C SER A 111 -7.14 -39.07 -1.58
N LEU A 112 -8.02 -38.10 -1.71
CA LEU A 112 -8.34 -37.40 -2.94
C LEU A 112 -8.17 -35.88 -2.72
N ASP A 113 -7.30 -35.29 -3.51
CA ASP A 113 -7.03 -33.85 -3.49
C ASP A 113 -7.47 -33.23 -4.83
N LEU A 114 -8.48 -32.37 -4.77
CA LEU A 114 -9.08 -31.65 -5.90
C LEU A 114 -8.95 -30.12 -5.69
N SER A 115 -8.04 -29.70 -4.84
CA SER A 115 -7.91 -28.31 -4.47
C SER A 115 -7.44 -27.42 -5.64
N PHE A 116 -7.87 -26.16 -5.65
CA PHE A 116 -7.54 -25.15 -6.68
C PHE A 116 -7.86 -25.58 -8.13
N GLY A 117 -8.85 -26.45 -8.31
CA GLY A 117 -9.29 -26.99 -9.60
C GLY A 117 -10.32 -26.10 -10.34
N LYS A 118 -10.76 -24.98 -9.72
CA LYS A 118 -11.82 -24.07 -10.24
C LYS A 118 -13.15 -24.78 -10.59
N PHE A 119 -13.42 -25.91 -9.97
CA PHE A 119 -14.67 -26.64 -10.17
C PHE A 119 -15.85 -25.84 -9.61
N SER A 120 -16.91 -25.68 -10.40
CA SER A 120 -18.16 -25.02 -10.00
C SER A 120 -19.21 -26.01 -9.52
N ASP A 121 -19.12 -27.27 -9.93
CA ASP A 121 -20.06 -28.32 -9.54
C ASP A 121 -19.44 -29.75 -9.64
N LEU A 122 -20.08 -30.70 -8.96
CA LEU A 122 -19.77 -32.13 -9.05
C LEU A 122 -20.98 -32.86 -9.65
N PHE A 123 -20.76 -33.84 -10.50
CA PHE A 123 -21.84 -34.63 -11.05
C PHE A 123 -21.43 -36.11 -11.26
N ASP A 124 -22.39 -37.02 -11.27
CA ASP A 124 -22.21 -38.42 -11.62
C ASP A 124 -23.42 -38.86 -12.43
N PRO A 125 -23.27 -39.15 -13.73
CA PRO A 125 -24.36 -39.55 -14.59
C PRO A 125 -24.91 -40.94 -14.28
N ILE A 126 -24.17 -41.80 -13.52
CA ILE A 126 -24.51 -43.18 -13.25
C ILE A 126 -25.15 -43.36 -11.86
N ASN A 127 -24.51 -42.81 -10.82
CA ASN A 127 -24.89 -43.02 -9.42
C ASN A 127 -25.52 -41.76 -8.76
N GLY A 128 -25.52 -40.63 -9.47
CA GLY A 128 -26.02 -39.36 -8.93
C GLY A 128 -25.32 -38.98 -7.63
N HIS A 129 -26.07 -38.57 -6.61
CA HIS A 129 -25.53 -38.16 -5.32
C HIS A 129 -24.83 -39.25 -4.52
N LYS A 130 -25.04 -40.53 -4.87
CA LYS A 130 -24.43 -41.71 -4.19
C LYS A 130 -23.01 -42.03 -4.68
N SER A 131 -22.42 -41.15 -5.46
CA SER A 131 -21.09 -41.37 -6.07
C SER A 131 -20.02 -41.74 -5.03
N PHE A 132 -19.94 -40.96 -3.93
CA PHE A 132 -18.94 -41.24 -2.88
C PHE A 132 -19.17 -42.54 -2.09
N GLN A 133 -20.34 -43.13 -2.12
CA GLN A 133 -20.55 -44.50 -1.53
C GLN A 133 -19.66 -45.57 -2.20
N LYS A 134 -19.25 -45.36 -3.44
CA LYS A 134 -18.35 -46.26 -4.16
C LYS A 134 -16.89 -46.18 -3.67
N LEU A 135 -16.53 -45.08 -3.01
CA LEU A 135 -15.20 -44.84 -2.47
C LEU A 135 -15.15 -45.18 -0.96
N GLU A 136 -15.49 -46.42 -0.60
CA GLU A 136 -15.65 -46.87 0.80
C GLU A 136 -14.40 -46.73 1.67
N LYS A 137 -13.22 -46.50 1.07
CA LYS A 137 -11.94 -46.33 1.78
C LYS A 137 -11.47 -44.88 1.84
N LEU A 138 -12.24 -43.94 1.27
CA LEU A 138 -11.86 -42.54 1.21
C LEU A 138 -11.90 -41.90 2.61
N ARG A 139 -10.74 -41.49 3.11
CA ARG A 139 -10.56 -40.90 4.44
C ARG A 139 -10.30 -39.39 4.38
N THR A 140 -9.61 -38.96 3.33
CA THR A 140 -9.24 -37.55 3.15
C THR A 140 -9.78 -37.04 1.82
N LEU A 141 -10.55 -35.95 1.87
CA LEU A 141 -11.06 -35.24 0.70
C LEU A 141 -10.75 -33.76 0.83
N ASP A 142 -9.97 -33.24 -0.12
CA ASP A 142 -9.66 -31.83 -0.23
C ASP A 142 -10.32 -31.23 -1.48
N LEU A 143 -11.20 -30.24 -1.27
CA LEU A 143 -11.93 -29.48 -2.28
C LEU A 143 -11.64 -27.97 -2.17
N CYS A 144 -10.59 -27.58 -1.46
CA CYS A 144 -10.23 -26.18 -1.19
C CYS A 144 -10.02 -25.39 -2.48
N GLY A 145 -10.34 -24.09 -2.46
CA GLY A 145 -9.99 -23.19 -3.55
C GLY A 145 -10.73 -23.45 -4.87
N ASN A 146 -11.98 -23.87 -4.80
CA ASN A 146 -12.84 -24.10 -5.94
C ASN A 146 -13.98 -23.04 -6.00
N ASN A 147 -14.91 -23.20 -6.93
CA ASN A 147 -16.11 -22.34 -7.08
C ASN A 147 -17.39 -23.13 -6.71
N LEU A 148 -17.28 -24.09 -5.79
CA LEU A 148 -18.39 -24.96 -5.40
C LEU A 148 -19.42 -24.18 -4.58
N ASN A 149 -20.69 -24.48 -4.81
CA ASN A 149 -21.83 -23.97 -4.03
C ASN A 149 -22.42 -25.08 -3.13
N ASN A 150 -23.50 -24.78 -2.41
CA ASN A 150 -24.11 -25.69 -1.44
C ASN A 150 -24.62 -27.03 -2.02
N SER A 151 -24.69 -27.22 -3.35
CA SER A 151 -25.07 -28.50 -3.97
C SER A 151 -24.09 -29.61 -3.63
N VAL A 152 -22.82 -29.28 -3.34
CA VAL A 152 -21.76 -30.24 -2.99
C VAL A 152 -22.13 -31.09 -1.77
N PHE A 153 -22.86 -30.56 -0.80
CA PHE A 153 -23.24 -31.27 0.42
C PHE A 153 -24.12 -32.48 0.16
N THR A 154 -24.88 -32.48 -0.92
CA THR A 154 -25.69 -33.65 -1.31
C THR A 154 -24.84 -34.85 -1.70
N PHE A 155 -23.65 -34.65 -2.27
CA PHE A 155 -22.66 -35.68 -2.56
C PHE A 155 -21.86 -36.06 -1.30
N LEU A 156 -21.44 -35.06 -0.52
CA LEU A 156 -20.62 -35.28 0.67
C LEU A 156 -21.33 -36.09 1.75
N SER A 157 -22.66 -35.98 1.86
CA SER A 157 -23.46 -36.77 2.83
C SER A 157 -23.30 -38.27 2.74
N GLU A 158 -22.88 -38.76 1.60
CA GLU A 158 -22.72 -40.20 1.33
C GLU A 158 -21.26 -40.67 1.49
N ALA A 159 -20.33 -39.78 1.80
CA ALA A 159 -18.90 -40.09 2.00
C ALA A 159 -18.60 -40.51 3.45
N ARG A 160 -19.25 -41.55 3.94
CA ARG A 160 -19.33 -41.98 5.37
C ARG A 160 -17.99 -42.33 6.03
N SER A 161 -16.98 -42.72 5.25
CA SER A 161 -15.65 -43.11 5.74
C SER A 161 -14.67 -41.94 5.90
N LEU A 162 -15.13 -40.70 5.60
CA LEU A 162 -14.27 -39.53 5.72
C LEU A 162 -13.87 -39.21 7.16
N ARG A 163 -12.56 -38.92 7.34
CA ARG A 163 -11.99 -38.41 8.58
C ARG A 163 -11.53 -36.95 8.45
N THR A 164 -11.10 -36.55 7.24
CA THR A 164 -10.66 -35.19 6.94
C THR A 164 -11.45 -34.68 5.76
N LEU A 165 -12.13 -33.55 5.94
CA LEU A 165 -12.84 -32.85 4.88
C LEU A 165 -12.42 -31.39 4.87
N ASN A 166 -11.90 -30.94 3.74
CA ASN A 166 -11.55 -29.55 3.48
C ASN A 166 -12.40 -29.02 2.32
N VAL A 167 -13.28 -28.05 2.59
CA VAL A 167 -14.07 -27.31 1.59
C VAL A 167 -13.85 -25.81 1.70
N SER A 168 -12.71 -25.41 2.20
CA SER A 168 -12.35 -24.00 2.38
C SER A 168 -12.22 -23.27 1.04
N ASN A 169 -12.33 -21.94 1.08
CA ASN A 169 -12.17 -21.08 -0.11
C ASN A 169 -13.08 -21.51 -1.28
N ASN A 170 -14.38 -21.55 -1.02
CA ASN A 170 -15.42 -21.87 -2.00
C ASN A 170 -16.53 -20.79 -2.00
N LEU A 171 -17.61 -21.03 -2.74
CA LEU A 171 -18.79 -20.15 -2.81
C LEU A 171 -19.94 -20.67 -1.93
N LEU A 172 -19.62 -21.33 -0.83
CA LEU A 172 -20.60 -21.87 0.10
C LEU A 172 -21.22 -20.76 0.95
N ASP A 173 -22.52 -20.78 1.17
CA ASP A 173 -23.21 -19.66 1.79
C ASP A 173 -24.32 -20.04 2.80
N GLY A 174 -24.86 -19.04 3.51
CA GLY A 174 -26.04 -19.14 4.33
C GLY A 174 -25.84 -19.90 5.63
N VAL A 175 -26.65 -20.92 5.86
CA VAL A 175 -26.60 -21.77 7.07
C VAL A 175 -26.03 -23.11 6.70
N PHE A 176 -24.95 -23.53 7.39
CA PHE A 176 -24.37 -24.84 7.18
C PHE A 176 -25.44 -25.93 7.36
N PRO A 177 -25.72 -26.76 6.34
CA PRO A 177 -26.93 -27.55 6.26
C PRO A 177 -26.95 -28.67 7.30
N ARG A 178 -28.18 -28.93 7.84
CA ARG A 178 -28.42 -30.04 8.76
C ARG A 178 -28.37 -31.39 8.05
N ASN A 179 -28.90 -31.46 6.83
CA ASN A 179 -29.11 -32.69 6.06
C ASN A 179 -27.98 -32.94 5.06
N GLY A 180 -26.75 -32.90 5.44
CA GLY A 180 -25.65 -33.08 4.48
C GLY A 180 -24.46 -33.83 5.06
N LEU A 181 -24.23 -33.76 6.36
CA LEU A 181 -23.06 -34.34 6.99
C LEU A 181 -23.37 -35.20 8.23
N GLU A 182 -24.65 -35.47 8.52
CA GLU A 182 -25.10 -36.33 9.65
C GLU A 182 -24.50 -37.73 9.60
N ASN A 183 -24.17 -38.23 8.41
CA ASN A 183 -23.60 -39.54 8.21
C ASN A 183 -22.08 -39.60 8.38
N LEU A 184 -21.38 -38.46 8.52
CA LEU A 184 -19.93 -38.35 8.67
C LEU A 184 -19.48 -38.51 10.13
N VAL A 185 -19.89 -39.63 10.75
CA VAL A 185 -19.65 -39.86 12.20
C VAL A 185 -18.18 -40.17 12.53
N GLU A 186 -17.35 -40.52 11.54
CA GLU A 186 -15.90 -40.72 11.70
C GLU A 186 -15.09 -39.44 11.48
N LEU A 187 -15.72 -38.29 11.16
CA LEU A 187 -15.01 -37.08 10.83
C LEU A 187 -14.23 -36.53 12.04
N GLU A 188 -12.92 -36.35 11.86
CA GLU A 188 -11.96 -35.89 12.84
C GLU A 188 -11.55 -34.43 12.59
N VAL A 189 -11.43 -34.01 11.30
CA VAL A 189 -10.98 -32.69 10.86
C VAL A 189 -11.96 -32.12 9.83
N LEU A 190 -12.46 -30.90 10.07
CA LEU A 190 -13.35 -30.16 9.18
C LEU A 190 -12.87 -28.74 8.98
N SER A 191 -12.56 -28.36 7.74
CA SER A 191 -12.29 -26.96 7.35
C SER A 191 -13.39 -26.44 6.40
N LEU A 192 -14.01 -25.32 6.81
CA LEU A 192 -15.02 -24.55 6.10
C LEU A 192 -14.54 -23.10 5.85
N ALA A 193 -13.28 -22.81 6.08
CA ALA A 193 -12.71 -21.45 6.03
C ALA A 193 -12.90 -20.78 4.66
N GLY A 194 -12.87 -19.44 4.61
CA GLY A 194 -12.93 -18.70 3.35
C GLY A 194 -14.24 -18.91 2.56
N ASN A 195 -15.36 -18.93 3.24
CA ASN A 195 -16.69 -19.06 2.64
C ASN A 195 -17.61 -17.90 3.08
N THR A 196 -18.92 -18.03 2.91
CA THR A 196 -19.86 -16.99 3.35
C THR A 196 -20.95 -17.50 4.29
N PHE A 197 -20.62 -18.50 5.11
CA PHE A 197 -21.52 -19.02 6.12
C PHE A 197 -21.85 -18.00 7.20
N ARG A 198 -23.10 -18.01 7.67
CA ARG A 198 -23.61 -17.12 8.73
C ARG A 198 -24.00 -17.86 10.01
N ALA A 199 -24.27 -19.15 9.93
CA ALA A 199 -24.62 -20.00 11.07
C ALA A 199 -24.29 -21.47 10.80
N VAL A 200 -24.08 -22.21 11.90
CA VAL A 200 -23.89 -23.67 11.90
C VAL A 200 -24.92 -24.25 12.85
N LYS A 201 -25.54 -25.39 12.51
CA LYS A 201 -26.63 -26.00 13.33
C LYS A 201 -26.36 -27.42 13.84
N VAL A 202 -25.31 -28.12 13.39
CA VAL A 202 -25.25 -29.60 13.48
C VAL A 202 -23.91 -30.18 13.91
N LEU A 203 -22.92 -29.41 14.30
CA LEU A 203 -21.59 -29.97 14.63
C LEU A 203 -21.59 -30.84 15.91
N LYS A 204 -22.58 -30.66 16.81
CA LYS A 204 -22.69 -31.42 18.06
C LYS A 204 -22.90 -32.93 17.82
N ASP A 205 -23.44 -33.29 16.66
CA ASP A 205 -23.71 -34.68 16.28
C ASP A 205 -22.49 -35.40 15.67
N MET A 206 -21.30 -34.74 15.66
CA MET A 206 -20.02 -35.29 15.20
C MET A 206 -19.09 -35.62 16.39
N PRO A 207 -19.22 -36.79 17.02
CA PRO A 207 -18.55 -37.09 18.29
C PRO A 207 -17.04 -37.23 18.19
N MET A 208 -16.51 -37.48 16.96
CA MET A 208 -15.07 -37.65 16.71
C MET A 208 -14.37 -36.40 16.28
N LEU A 209 -15.10 -35.26 16.05
CA LEU A 209 -14.51 -34.04 15.53
C LEU A 209 -13.54 -33.41 16.55
N GLN A 210 -12.28 -33.32 16.17
CA GLN A 210 -11.19 -32.80 16.99
C GLN A 210 -10.69 -31.43 16.52
N GLU A 211 -10.73 -31.18 15.21
CA GLU A 211 -10.27 -29.94 14.61
C GLU A 211 -11.38 -29.33 13.76
N LEU A 212 -11.70 -28.06 14.04
CA LEU A 212 -12.70 -27.29 13.33
C LEU A 212 -12.13 -25.93 12.94
N ASP A 213 -12.09 -25.68 11.66
CA ASP A 213 -11.75 -24.40 11.07
C ASP A 213 -12.96 -23.82 10.34
N ILE A 214 -13.49 -22.70 10.86
CA ILE A 214 -14.57 -21.90 10.27
C ILE A 214 -14.16 -20.44 10.15
N SER A 215 -12.88 -20.19 10.02
CA SER A 215 -12.30 -18.86 9.82
C SER A 215 -12.75 -18.23 8.48
N ASP A 216 -12.57 -16.92 8.33
CA ASP A 216 -12.93 -16.14 7.14
C ASP A 216 -14.35 -16.48 6.62
N ASN A 217 -15.34 -16.21 7.47
CA ASN A 217 -16.75 -16.40 7.18
C ASN A 217 -17.58 -15.17 7.64
N LYS A 218 -18.89 -15.29 7.74
CA LYS A 218 -19.81 -14.21 8.15
C LYS A 218 -20.59 -14.52 9.44
N PHE A 219 -19.99 -15.23 10.38
CA PHE A 219 -20.58 -15.50 11.67
C PHE A 219 -20.63 -14.21 12.53
N THR A 220 -21.80 -13.90 13.12
CA THR A 220 -22.00 -12.64 13.85
C THR A 220 -22.16 -12.81 15.35
N TYR A 221 -22.64 -13.97 15.83
CA TYR A 221 -22.96 -14.20 17.22
C TYR A 221 -22.26 -15.43 17.78
N LEU A 222 -21.48 -15.24 18.82
CA LEU A 222 -20.77 -16.31 19.52
C LEU A 222 -21.74 -17.28 20.21
N ASP A 223 -22.88 -16.78 20.74
CA ASP A 223 -23.91 -17.55 21.43
C ASP A 223 -24.53 -18.65 20.57
N SER A 224 -24.63 -18.40 19.26
CA SER A 224 -25.21 -19.37 18.32
C SER A 224 -24.25 -20.50 17.96
N LEU A 225 -22.94 -20.29 18.14
CA LEU A 225 -21.91 -21.26 17.85
C LEU A 225 -21.65 -22.23 19.01
N GLY A 226 -21.48 -21.71 20.23
CA GLY A 226 -21.07 -22.50 21.37
C GLY A 226 -22.04 -23.66 21.73
N ALA A 227 -23.34 -23.43 21.58
CA ALA A 227 -24.35 -24.45 21.84
C ALA A 227 -24.34 -25.67 20.90
N VAL A 228 -23.67 -25.53 19.74
CA VAL A 228 -23.63 -26.56 18.70
C VAL A 228 -22.25 -27.21 18.52
N LEU A 229 -21.23 -26.76 19.25
CA LEU A 229 -19.87 -27.30 19.17
C LEU A 229 -19.73 -28.61 19.97
N PRO A 230 -19.03 -29.65 19.43
CA PRO A 230 -18.78 -30.88 20.15
C PRO A 230 -17.68 -30.71 21.21
N SER A 231 -17.83 -31.39 22.36
CA SER A 231 -16.86 -31.36 23.46
C SER A 231 -15.55 -32.12 23.16
N SER A 232 -15.47 -32.83 22.04
CA SER A 232 -14.27 -33.52 21.56
C SER A 232 -13.22 -32.58 20.97
N LEU A 233 -13.56 -31.33 20.69
CA LEU A 233 -12.67 -30.38 20.06
C LEU A 233 -11.38 -30.12 20.85
N HIS A 234 -10.27 -30.19 20.12
CA HIS A 234 -8.93 -29.81 20.56
C HIS A 234 -8.45 -28.50 19.91
N VAL A 235 -8.90 -28.25 18.66
CA VAL A 235 -8.52 -27.09 17.84
C VAL A 235 -9.79 -26.43 17.34
N LEU A 236 -9.89 -25.09 17.53
CA LEU A 236 -11.02 -24.29 17.06
C LEU A 236 -10.50 -22.97 16.46
N ASP A 237 -10.68 -22.83 15.14
CA ASP A 237 -10.42 -21.58 14.43
C ASP A 237 -11.71 -20.84 14.08
N LEU A 238 -11.83 -19.62 14.59
CA LEU A 238 -12.94 -18.69 14.41
C LEU A 238 -12.45 -17.33 13.87
N ALA A 239 -11.22 -17.25 13.40
CA ALA A 239 -10.62 -16.00 12.95
C ALA A 239 -11.39 -15.37 11.77
N GLU A 240 -11.19 -14.08 11.56
CA GLU A 240 -11.70 -13.35 10.39
C GLU A 240 -13.23 -13.52 10.17
N ASN A 241 -13.97 -13.32 11.24
CA ASN A 241 -15.42 -13.32 11.24
C ASN A 241 -15.97 -11.96 11.75
N GLN A 242 -17.25 -11.87 12.02
CA GLN A 242 -17.92 -10.68 12.55
C GLN A 242 -18.47 -10.94 13.96
N LEU A 243 -17.82 -11.82 14.73
CA LEU A 243 -18.29 -12.28 16.03
C LEU A 243 -18.29 -11.13 17.03
N SER A 244 -19.47 -10.86 17.61
CA SER A 244 -19.62 -9.94 18.73
C SER A 244 -19.65 -10.68 20.07
N SER A 245 -19.11 -10.02 21.11
CA SER A 245 -19.02 -10.62 22.42
C SER A 245 -20.36 -10.60 23.15
N SER A 246 -20.73 -11.74 23.72
CA SER A 246 -21.72 -11.81 24.78
C SER A 246 -21.19 -12.68 25.93
N PRO A 247 -21.57 -12.40 27.17
CA PRO A 247 -21.17 -13.23 28.32
C PRO A 247 -21.57 -14.71 28.16
N LYS A 248 -22.68 -14.99 27.55
CA LYS A 248 -23.20 -16.35 27.33
C LYS A 248 -22.35 -17.10 26.29
N GLY A 249 -22.00 -16.48 25.18
CA GLY A 249 -21.19 -17.09 24.12
C GLY A 249 -19.79 -17.51 24.58
N TYR A 250 -19.16 -16.68 25.41
CA TYR A 250 -17.88 -17.06 26.02
C TYR A 250 -18.02 -18.27 26.97
N LEU A 251 -19.09 -18.34 27.79
CA LEU A 251 -19.29 -19.49 28.68
C LEU A 251 -19.40 -20.81 27.92
N GLU A 252 -20.01 -20.80 26.74
CA GLU A 252 -20.18 -21.99 25.90
C GLU A 252 -18.83 -22.45 25.30
N ILE A 253 -17.99 -21.54 24.86
CA ILE A 253 -16.60 -21.87 24.42
C ILE A 253 -15.77 -22.36 25.59
N CYS A 254 -15.91 -21.73 26.76
CA CYS A 254 -15.19 -22.12 27.97
C CYS A 254 -15.64 -23.50 28.52
N ALA A 255 -16.75 -24.06 28.03
CA ALA A 255 -17.15 -25.42 28.34
C ALA A 255 -16.40 -26.49 27.57
N LEU A 256 -15.61 -26.11 26.53
CA LEU A 256 -14.81 -27.02 25.72
C LEU A 256 -13.50 -27.41 26.42
N MET A 257 -13.56 -28.17 27.48
CA MET A 257 -12.44 -28.46 28.40
C MET A 257 -11.26 -29.20 27.76
N ASN A 258 -11.44 -29.77 26.57
CA ASN A 258 -10.38 -30.46 25.82
C ASN A 258 -9.59 -29.54 24.90
N LEU A 259 -10.01 -28.26 24.76
CA LEU A 259 -9.42 -27.32 23.82
C LEU A 259 -7.94 -27.04 24.16
N ARG A 260 -7.11 -27.11 23.14
CA ARG A 260 -5.67 -26.85 23.18
C ARG A 260 -5.32 -25.59 22.40
N GLU A 261 -6.01 -25.34 21.29
CA GLU A 261 -5.77 -24.21 20.42
C GLU A 261 -7.09 -23.48 20.13
N LEU A 262 -7.10 -22.16 20.37
CA LEU A 262 -8.24 -21.29 20.13
C LEU A 262 -7.77 -20.05 19.38
N ASN A 263 -8.30 -19.83 18.20
CA ASN A 263 -8.08 -18.64 17.39
C ASN A 263 -9.39 -17.85 17.25
N LEU A 264 -9.38 -16.60 17.72
CA LEU A 264 -10.48 -15.63 17.64
C LEU A 264 -10.01 -14.33 16.98
N ARG A 265 -8.91 -14.38 16.25
CA ARG A 265 -8.29 -13.22 15.57
C ARG A 265 -9.30 -12.53 14.65
N SER A 266 -9.18 -11.20 14.49
CA SER A 266 -9.93 -10.39 13.51
C SER A 266 -11.45 -10.59 13.61
N ASN A 267 -12.00 -10.27 14.78
CA ASN A 267 -13.43 -10.28 15.04
C ASN A 267 -13.89 -8.92 15.64
N ALA A 268 -15.13 -8.83 16.10
CA ALA A 268 -15.70 -7.64 16.74
C ALA A 268 -15.89 -7.83 18.27
N LEU A 269 -14.98 -8.55 18.93
CA LEU A 269 -15.07 -8.86 20.36
C LEU A 269 -14.62 -7.65 21.20
N THR A 270 -15.41 -7.26 22.20
CA THR A 270 -15.17 -6.06 23.03
C THR A 270 -14.70 -6.36 24.44
N ASN A 271 -15.09 -7.51 25.00
CA ASN A 271 -14.82 -7.87 26.39
C ASN A 271 -13.79 -8.98 26.50
N LEU A 272 -12.94 -8.94 27.54
CA LEU A 272 -11.99 -10.00 27.84
C LEU A 272 -12.72 -11.26 28.37
N PRO A 273 -12.45 -12.44 27.78
CA PRO A 273 -13.11 -13.69 28.15
C PRO A 273 -12.46 -14.35 29.38
N TYR A 274 -12.68 -13.83 30.57
CA TYR A 274 -12.04 -14.33 31.81
C TYR A 274 -12.30 -15.82 32.09
N CYS A 275 -13.37 -16.39 31.56
CA CYS A 275 -13.69 -17.82 31.73
C CYS A 275 -12.65 -18.75 31.06
N LEU A 276 -11.86 -18.26 30.11
CA LEU A 276 -10.77 -19.05 29.50
C LEU A 276 -9.73 -19.56 30.53
N ALA A 277 -9.68 -18.96 31.70
CA ALA A 277 -8.90 -19.47 32.84
C ALA A 277 -9.21 -20.94 33.19
N ASN A 278 -10.43 -21.41 32.88
CA ASN A 278 -10.84 -22.78 33.16
C ASN A 278 -10.30 -23.82 32.17
N LEU A 279 -9.83 -23.39 31.00
CA LEU A 279 -9.32 -24.27 29.93
C LEU A 279 -7.89 -24.75 30.19
N SER A 280 -7.68 -25.58 31.20
CA SER A 280 -6.35 -25.97 31.71
C SER A 280 -5.41 -26.60 30.66
N ARG A 281 -5.95 -27.06 29.51
CA ARG A 281 -5.18 -27.69 28.42
C ARG A 281 -4.80 -26.71 27.32
N LEU A 282 -5.27 -25.43 27.39
CA LEU A 282 -5.05 -24.42 26.36
C LEU A 282 -3.57 -24.06 26.25
N ARG A 283 -3.02 -24.21 25.07
CA ARG A 283 -1.61 -23.87 24.71
C ARG A 283 -1.49 -22.68 23.80
N THR A 284 -2.42 -22.53 22.86
CA THR A 284 -2.43 -21.47 21.87
C THR A 284 -3.69 -20.66 22.04
N LEU A 285 -3.52 -19.34 22.22
CA LEU A 285 -4.62 -18.38 22.31
C LEU A 285 -4.29 -17.16 21.44
N ASP A 286 -5.07 -16.96 20.38
CA ASP A 286 -5.02 -15.73 19.58
C ASP A 286 -6.33 -14.95 19.70
N LEU A 287 -6.24 -13.74 20.26
CA LEU A 287 -7.32 -12.77 20.41
C LEU A 287 -7.02 -11.47 19.65
N SER A 288 -6.05 -11.50 18.74
CA SER A 288 -5.59 -10.30 18.01
C SER A 288 -6.65 -9.74 17.07
N GLY A 289 -6.53 -8.46 16.70
CA GLY A 289 -7.40 -7.85 15.70
C GLY A 289 -8.85 -7.67 16.16
N ASN A 290 -9.09 -7.52 17.47
CA ASN A 290 -10.43 -7.31 18.04
C ASN A 290 -10.59 -5.87 18.58
N GLN A 291 -11.65 -5.61 19.33
CA GLN A 291 -11.96 -4.34 19.99
C GLN A 291 -11.94 -4.50 21.53
N MET A 292 -11.16 -5.46 22.04
CA MET A 292 -11.15 -5.82 23.45
C MET A 292 -10.56 -4.71 24.32
N ASN A 293 -11.21 -4.48 25.46
CA ASN A 293 -10.74 -3.56 26.50
C ASN A 293 -10.97 -4.20 27.89
N GLY A 294 -10.24 -3.73 28.89
CA GLY A 294 -10.37 -4.20 30.27
C GLY A 294 -9.03 -4.31 31.00
N ASP A 295 -9.04 -4.90 32.20
CA ASP A 295 -7.82 -5.11 32.99
C ASP A 295 -6.97 -6.27 32.44
N LEU A 296 -5.98 -5.90 31.63
CA LEU A 296 -5.04 -6.84 31.02
C LEU A 296 -4.26 -7.67 32.04
N SER A 297 -3.78 -7.03 33.13
CA SER A 297 -2.90 -7.70 34.09
C SER A 297 -3.63 -8.81 34.83
N SER A 298 -4.85 -8.55 35.28
CA SER A 298 -5.72 -9.58 35.90
C SER A 298 -6.11 -10.66 34.92
N PHE A 299 -6.44 -10.30 33.67
CA PHE A 299 -6.79 -11.27 32.63
C PHE A 299 -5.63 -12.23 32.36
N VAL A 300 -4.45 -11.69 32.04
CA VAL A 300 -3.27 -12.49 31.69
C VAL A 300 -2.84 -13.38 32.85
N SER A 301 -2.79 -12.86 34.08
CA SER A 301 -2.41 -13.67 35.27
C SER A 301 -3.37 -14.82 35.54
N GLY A 302 -4.63 -14.69 35.14
CA GLY A 302 -5.68 -15.73 35.31
C GLY A 302 -5.66 -16.83 34.24
N LEU A 303 -5.00 -16.62 33.09
CA LEU A 303 -4.97 -17.59 32.00
C LEU A 303 -4.22 -18.88 32.39
N PRO A 304 -4.48 -20.03 31.70
CA PRO A 304 -3.84 -21.30 31.98
C PRO A 304 -2.32 -21.26 31.91
N SER A 305 -1.64 -21.88 32.88
CA SER A 305 -0.17 -21.96 32.92
C SER A 305 0.44 -22.81 31.80
N ALA A 306 -0.37 -23.57 31.08
CA ALA A 306 0.04 -24.39 29.95
C ALA A 306 0.26 -23.59 28.65
N LEU A 307 -0.05 -22.27 28.63
CA LEU A 307 0.08 -21.43 27.43
C LEU A 307 1.51 -21.38 26.93
N GLU A 308 1.66 -21.59 25.63
CA GLU A 308 2.89 -21.50 24.84
C GLU A 308 2.88 -20.30 23.90
N TYR A 309 1.68 -19.91 23.40
CA TYR A 309 1.44 -18.80 22.50
C TYR A 309 0.29 -17.95 23.03
N LEU A 310 0.53 -16.65 23.19
CA LEU A 310 -0.48 -15.65 23.58
C LEU A 310 -0.37 -14.41 22.70
N SER A 311 -1.40 -14.13 21.91
CA SER A 311 -1.54 -12.92 21.13
C SER A 311 -2.76 -12.10 21.56
N LEU A 312 -2.49 -10.86 21.97
CA LEU A 312 -3.45 -9.81 22.31
C LEU A 312 -3.22 -8.57 21.41
N PHE A 313 -2.62 -8.79 20.24
CA PHE A 313 -2.16 -7.75 19.36
C PHE A 313 -3.34 -7.04 18.68
N ASP A 314 -3.24 -5.76 18.37
CA ASP A 314 -4.26 -4.96 17.67
C ASP A 314 -5.66 -5.05 18.30
N ASN A 315 -5.76 -4.68 19.60
CA ASN A 315 -7.01 -4.50 20.34
C ASN A 315 -7.18 -3.04 20.78
N ASP A 316 -8.26 -2.72 21.52
CA ASP A 316 -8.59 -1.36 21.99
C ASP A 316 -8.19 -1.14 23.46
N PHE A 317 -7.10 -1.77 23.90
CA PHE A 317 -6.65 -1.69 25.27
C PHE A 317 -6.22 -0.28 25.65
N ASN A 318 -6.61 0.14 26.85
CA ASN A 318 -6.14 1.35 27.50
C ASN A 318 -5.69 1.02 28.94
N GLY A 319 -5.05 1.98 29.61
CA GLY A 319 -4.57 1.78 30.99
C GLY A 319 -3.14 1.24 31.05
N SER A 320 -2.87 0.36 32.01
CA SER A 320 -1.51 -0.12 32.30
C SER A 320 -1.40 -1.64 32.29
N PHE A 321 -0.18 -2.13 32.02
CA PHE A 321 0.15 -3.54 32.01
C PHE A 321 1.41 -3.82 32.84
N CYS A 322 1.36 -4.84 33.67
CA CYS A 322 2.45 -5.35 34.47
C CYS A 322 2.98 -6.64 33.85
N PHE A 323 4.25 -6.68 33.41
CA PHE A 323 4.85 -7.89 32.84
C PHE A 323 4.95 -9.06 33.83
N SER A 324 4.99 -8.80 35.13
CA SER A 324 4.93 -9.85 36.13
C SER A 324 3.64 -10.66 36.15
N SER A 325 2.57 -10.18 35.51
CA SER A 325 1.36 -10.98 35.25
C SER A 325 1.63 -12.23 34.41
N LEU A 326 2.75 -12.28 33.70
CA LEU A 326 3.19 -13.45 32.91
C LEU A 326 3.87 -14.53 33.80
N ALA A 327 4.11 -14.29 35.09
CA ALA A 327 4.93 -15.16 35.96
C ALA A 327 4.39 -16.60 36.12
N ASN A 328 3.08 -16.82 35.86
CA ASN A 328 2.45 -18.14 35.97
C ASN A 328 2.64 -19.01 34.70
N HIS A 329 3.09 -18.45 33.58
CA HIS A 329 3.13 -19.14 32.29
C HIS A 329 4.49 -19.73 31.99
N THR A 330 4.81 -20.87 32.59
CA THR A 330 6.16 -21.49 32.53
C THR A 330 6.57 -21.99 31.13
N ARG A 331 5.62 -22.13 30.18
CA ARG A 331 5.85 -22.63 28.82
C ARG A 331 5.78 -21.57 27.75
N LEU A 332 5.57 -20.30 28.11
CA LEU A 332 5.34 -19.22 27.16
C LEU A 332 6.56 -19.01 26.25
N THR A 333 6.33 -19.10 24.94
CA THR A 333 7.36 -18.91 23.90
C THR A 333 7.07 -17.72 23.00
N VAL A 334 5.78 -17.36 22.83
CA VAL A 334 5.34 -16.23 22.02
C VAL A 334 4.43 -15.33 22.85
N PHE A 335 4.77 -14.05 22.88
CA PHE A 335 3.92 -13.03 23.52
C PHE A 335 3.80 -11.82 22.61
N MET A 336 2.56 -11.44 22.27
CA MET A 336 2.26 -10.29 21.44
C MET A 336 1.16 -9.43 22.08
N LEU A 337 1.40 -8.10 22.16
CA LEU A 337 0.46 -7.15 22.77
C LEU A 337 0.55 -5.80 22.08
N SER A 338 -0.58 -5.24 21.70
CA SER A 338 -0.66 -3.85 21.22
C SER A 338 -2.05 -3.23 21.42
N SER A 339 -2.12 -1.91 21.25
CA SER A 339 -3.39 -1.18 21.27
C SER A 339 -3.56 -0.37 19.98
N LYS A 340 -4.80 -0.25 19.48
CA LYS A 340 -5.19 0.60 18.36
C LYS A 340 -5.55 2.03 18.78
N VAL A 341 -6.13 2.19 19.97
CA VAL A 341 -6.76 3.45 20.42
C VAL A 341 -5.84 4.34 21.25
N GLY A 342 -4.73 3.84 21.73
CA GLY A 342 -3.80 4.62 22.57
C GLY A 342 -2.57 3.85 22.95
N MET A 343 -1.83 4.35 23.94
CA MET A 343 -0.63 3.70 24.46
C MET A 343 -0.91 3.00 25.78
N ILE A 344 -0.59 1.71 25.87
CA ILE A 344 -0.58 0.96 27.12
C ILE A 344 0.60 1.44 27.96
N GLN A 345 0.39 1.76 29.22
CA GLN A 345 1.43 2.19 30.14
C GLN A 345 2.15 0.99 30.76
N ALA A 346 3.47 0.90 30.64
CA ALA A 346 4.23 -0.06 31.40
C ALA A 346 4.22 0.32 32.89
N GLN A 347 3.79 -0.58 33.76
CA GLN A 347 3.92 -0.38 35.21
C GLN A 347 5.38 -0.58 35.65
N ALA A 348 5.83 0.25 36.59
CA ALA A 348 7.13 0.05 37.21
C ALA A 348 7.12 -1.26 38.00
N GLU A 349 8.04 -2.15 37.69
CA GLU A 349 8.13 -3.46 38.32
C GLU A 349 9.34 -3.55 39.24
N THR A 350 9.16 -4.22 40.38
CA THR A 350 10.27 -4.79 41.11
C THR A 350 10.88 -5.93 40.27
N SER A 351 12.20 -6.13 40.37
CA SER A 351 12.88 -7.21 39.64
C SER A 351 12.22 -8.57 39.92
N TRP A 352 11.76 -9.26 38.89
CA TRP A 352 11.24 -10.62 38.92
C TRP A 352 11.96 -11.49 37.89
N PHE A 353 11.96 -12.81 38.13
CA PHE A 353 12.60 -13.76 37.21
C PHE A 353 11.52 -14.49 36.43
N PRO A 354 11.54 -14.37 35.08
CA PRO A 354 10.58 -15.07 34.24
C PRO A 354 10.82 -16.59 34.27
N PRO A 355 9.81 -17.43 34.53
CA PRO A 355 9.97 -18.88 34.52
C PRO A 355 9.99 -19.48 33.11
N PHE A 356 9.96 -18.66 32.06
CA PHE A 356 9.87 -19.02 30.65
C PHE A 356 11.01 -18.40 29.83
N GLN A 357 11.17 -18.91 28.59
CA GLN A 357 12.08 -18.36 27.60
C GLN A 357 11.28 -18.03 26.33
N LEU A 358 11.10 -16.74 26.04
CA LEU A 358 10.44 -16.32 24.82
C LEU A 358 11.33 -16.57 23.60
N LYS A 359 10.70 -16.94 22.50
CA LYS A 359 11.28 -16.95 21.17
C LYS A 359 10.83 -15.74 20.36
N MET A 360 9.64 -15.24 20.67
CA MET A 360 9.08 -14.05 19.99
C MET A 360 8.44 -13.11 21.02
N LEU A 361 8.79 -11.82 20.91
CA LEU A 361 8.15 -10.72 21.64
C LEU A 361 7.75 -9.65 20.63
N LYS A 362 6.44 -9.30 20.59
CA LYS A 362 5.91 -8.21 19.75
C LYS A 362 5.09 -7.23 20.60
N LEU A 363 5.57 -5.99 20.71
CA LEU A 363 4.91 -4.89 21.43
C LEU A 363 4.75 -3.69 20.52
N LYS A 364 3.53 -3.11 20.45
CA LYS A 364 3.28 -1.91 19.66
C LYS A 364 2.34 -0.96 20.41
N ASN A 365 2.58 0.34 20.30
CA ASN A 365 1.82 1.37 21.02
C ASN A 365 1.90 1.17 22.57
N PHE A 366 3.10 0.98 23.05
CA PHE A 366 3.37 0.70 24.48
C PHE A 366 4.28 1.80 25.05
N ASN A 367 3.88 2.48 26.12
CA ASN A 367 4.77 3.49 26.73
C ASN A 367 5.76 2.82 27.67
N LEU A 368 6.95 2.54 27.16
CA LEU A 368 8.09 1.96 27.92
C LEU A 368 8.98 3.03 28.55
N GLY A 369 8.90 4.28 28.08
CA GLY A 369 9.71 5.40 28.58
C GLY A 369 11.21 5.15 28.43
N SER A 370 11.93 5.30 29.54
CA SER A 370 13.41 5.19 29.57
C SER A 370 13.93 3.81 30.01
N THR A 371 13.08 2.80 30.04
CA THR A 371 13.46 1.46 30.53
C THR A 371 12.98 0.36 29.58
N ILE A 372 13.83 -0.61 29.31
CA ILE A 372 13.44 -1.88 28.68
C ILE A 372 12.87 -2.79 29.77
N PRO A 373 11.80 -3.56 29.52
CA PRO A 373 11.26 -4.50 30.50
C PRO A 373 12.34 -5.38 31.11
N SER A 374 12.43 -5.38 32.47
CA SER A 374 13.52 -5.99 33.21
C SER A 374 13.66 -7.50 32.96
N PHE A 375 12.55 -8.20 32.72
CA PHE A 375 12.57 -9.64 32.47
C PHE A 375 13.34 -10.03 31.20
N LEU A 376 13.55 -9.10 30.26
CA LEU A 376 14.30 -9.36 29.03
C LEU A 376 15.79 -9.61 29.30
N ALA A 377 16.33 -9.14 30.45
CA ALA A 377 17.70 -9.43 30.86
C ALA A 377 17.93 -10.93 31.09
N HIS A 378 16.87 -11.69 31.34
CA HIS A 378 16.89 -13.13 31.63
C HIS A 378 16.44 -14.00 30.43
N GLN A 379 16.25 -13.41 29.25
CA GLN A 379 15.93 -14.14 28.05
C GLN A 379 17.20 -14.48 27.27
N HIS A 380 17.32 -15.74 26.81
CA HIS A 380 18.49 -16.25 26.07
C HIS A 380 18.15 -17.02 24.79
N ASP A 381 16.86 -17.21 24.49
CA ASP A 381 16.39 -17.97 23.30
C ASP A 381 15.53 -17.15 22.33
N LEU A 382 15.55 -15.81 22.45
CA LEU A 382 14.82 -14.92 21.56
C LEU A 382 15.30 -15.08 20.11
N ARG A 383 14.33 -15.14 19.18
CA ARG A 383 14.52 -15.17 17.73
C ARG A 383 14.07 -13.88 17.08
N LEU A 384 12.98 -13.32 17.60
CA LEU A 384 12.40 -12.08 17.11
C LEU A 384 12.03 -11.16 18.28
N ILE A 385 12.45 -9.90 18.16
CA ILE A 385 12.01 -8.79 19.01
C ILE A 385 11.44 -7.70 18.10
N HIS A 386 10.18 -7.32 18.36
CA HIS A 386 9.49 -6.27 17.65
C HIS A 386 8.86 -5.32 18.67
N ILE A 387 9.47 -4.15 18.89
CA ILE A 387 8.95 -3.12 19.82
C ILE A 387 8.87 -1.82 19.06
N THR A 388 7.65 -1.42 18.65
CA THR A 388 7.43 -0.28 17.77
C THR A 388 6.41 0.70 18.35
N TYR A 389 6.52 2.00 17.98
CA TYR A 389 5.62 3.06 18.49
C TYR A 389 5.52 3.07 20.04
N SER A 390 6.63 2.77 20.73
CA SER A 390 6.60 2.46 22.18
C SER A 390 7.34 3.49 23.05
N GLN A 391 7.64 4.66 22.49
CA GLN A 391 8.35 5.78 23.16
C GLN A 391 9.64 5.35 23.87
N LEU A 392 10.26 4.26 23.45
CA LEU A 392 11.45 3.69 24.06
C LEU A 392 12.63 4.64 23.89
N LYS A 393 13.05 5.30 25.01
CA LYS A 393 14.11 6.30 25.03
C LYS A 393 15.36 5.74 25.71
N VAL A 394 16.06 4.88 25.02
CA VAL A 394 17.30 4.21 25.51
C VAL A 394 18.32 4.15 24.36
N PRO A 395 19.60 3.91 24.63
CA PRO A 395 20.53 3.42 23.61
C PRO A 395 20.04 2.10 23.00
N PHE A 396 20.45 1.81 21.76
CA PHE A 396 20.21 0.48 21.16
C PHE A 396 20.69 -0.63 22.10
N PRO A 397 19.84 -1.63 22.37
CA PRO A 397 20.14 -2.64 23.40
C PRO A 397 21.09 -3.74 22.90
N GLY A 398 22.35 -3.40 22.61
CA GLY A 398 23.36 -4.36 22.15
C GLY A 398 23.57 -5.52 23.12
N TRP A 399 23.37 -5.31 24.42
CA TRP A 399 23.42 -6.38 25.43
C TRP A 399 22.34 -7.44 25.20
N LEU A 400 21.14 -7.05 24.77
CA LEU A 400 20.04 -7.97 24.50
C LEU A 400 20.36 -8.85 23.27
N VAL A 401 20.98 -8.27 22.25
CA VAL A 401 21.49 -9.02 21.09
C VAL A 401 22.58 -9.98 21.53
N GLN A 402 23.51 -9.53 22.37
CA GLN A 402 24.61 -10.35 22.87
C GLN A 402 24.14 -11.54 23.72
N ASN A 403 23.11 -11.36 24.55
CA ASN A 403 22.53 -12.42 25.36
C ASN A 403 21.77 -13.46 24.55
N ASN A 404 21.21 -13.08 23.41
CA ASN A 404 20.37 -13.93 22.57
C ASN A 404 21.10 -14.30 21.27
N THR A 405 22.05 -15.21 21.34
CA THR A 405 22.92 -15.59 20.20
C THR A 405 22.17 -16.14 18.97
N ARG A 406 20.90 -16.50 19.15
CA ARG A 406 20.03 -17.02 18.10
C ARG A 406 19.05 -15.97 17.57
N LEU A 407 19.16 -14.71 17.97
CA LEU A 407 18.28 -13.63 17.53
C LEU A 407 18.50 -13.38 16.03
N GLU A 408 17.44 -13.50 15.26
CA GLU A 408 17.45 -13.35 13.80
C GLU A 408 16.91 -11.99 13.38
N SER A 409 15.94 -11.46 14.13
CA SER A 409 15.26 -10.21 13.80
C SER A 409 15.12 -9.30 15.03
N ILE A 410 15.46 -8.02 14.83
CA ILE A 410 15.23 -6.96 15.82
C ILE A 410 14.59 -5.74 15.11
N ILE A 411 13.39 -5.39 15.51
CA ILE A 411 12.59 -4.30 14.96
C ILE A 411 12.24 -3.33 16.09
N LEU A 412 12.85 -2.15 16.07
CA LEU A 412 12.67 -1.10 17.07
C LEU A 412 12.29 0.23 16.43
N ASN A 413 11.66 0.20 15.26
CA ASN A 413 11.32 1.41 14.53
C ASN A 413 10.25 2.25 15.26
N ASN A 414 10.14 3.54 14.88
CA ASN A 414 9.17 4.47 15.47
C ASN A 414 9.25 4.55 17.01
N ASN A 415 10.47 4.73 17.53
CA ASN A 415 10.77 4.90 18.93
C ASN A 415 11.59 6.19 19.19
N LEU A 416 12.23 6.30 20.34
CA LEU A 416 13.06 7.44 20.75
C LEU A 416 14.50 7.03 21.05
N LEU A 417 15.01 5.98 20.40
CA LEU A 417 16.38 5.52 20.58
C LEU A 417 17.38 6.66 20.35
N THR A 418 18.41 6.77 21.19
CA THR A 418 19.34 7.91 21.20
C THR A 418 20.72 7.61 20.63
N GLU A 419 21.22 6.41 20.82
CA GLU A 419 22.57 6.00 20.46
C GLU A 419 22.56 4.60 19.86
N LEU A 420 23.52 4.30 18.99
CA LEU A 420 23.73 2.95 18.45
C LEU A 420 24.91 2.26 19.17
N ARG A 421 24.61 1.44 20.17
CA ARG A 421 25.61 0.64 20.89
C ARG A 421 25.59 -0.81 20.42
N LEU A 422 26.60 -1.22 19.66
CA LEU A 422 26.69 -2.58 19.13
C LEU A 422 27.05 -3.60 20.24
N PRO A 423 26.70 -4.89 20.07
CA PRO A 423 27.24 -5.97 20.87
C PRO A 423 28.75 -6.12 20.63
N ARG A 424 29.48 -6.71 21.59
CA ARG A 424 30.93 -6.87 21.48
C ARG A 424 31.38 -8.02 20.58
N LEU A 425 30.50 -8.97 20.31
CA LEU A 425 30.76 -10.17 19.52
C LEU A 425 30.03 -10.16 18.20
N VAL A 426 30.58 -10.86 17.23
CA VAL A 426 29.95 -11.12 15.94
C VAL A 426 28.63 -11.86 16.18
N HIS A 427 27.57 -11.41 15.51
CA HIS A 427 26.22 -11.93 15.69
C HIS A 427 25.58 -12.36 14.36
N GLY A 428 24.73 -13.40 14.42
CA GLY A 428 24.02 -13.97 13.29
C GLY A 428 22.74 -13.23 12.87
N LEU A 429 22.54 -11.99 13.32
CA LEU A 429 21.36 -11.18 13.00
C LEU A 429 21.20 -11.03 11.50
N GLN A 430 19.97 -11.23 11.02
CA GLN A 430 19.61 -11.14 9.58
C GLN A 430 18.77 -9.91 9.27
N TYR A 431 17.98 -9.44 10.23
CA TYR A 431 17.03 -8.34 10.07
C TYR A 431 17.21 -7.29 11.16
N LEU A 432 17.46 -6.04 10.76
CA LEU A 432 17.63 -4.91 11.67
C LEU A 432 16.85 -3.70 11.17
N ASP A 433 15.81 -3.31 11.89
CA ASP A 433 15.07 -2.08 11.66
C ASP A 433 15.05 -1.19 12.90
N ILE A 434 15.76 -0.07 12.83
CA ILE A 434 15.76 1.01 13.83
C ILE A 434 15.37 2.35 13.21
N SER A 435 14.61 2.32 12.13
CA SER A 435 14.17 3.53 11.45
C SER A 435 13.24 4.40 12.31
N SER A 436 13.08 5.66 11.94
CA SER A 436 12.20 6.60 12.64
C SER A 436 12.47 6.66 14.15
N ASN A 437 13.73 6.94 14.51
CA ASN A 437 14.21 7.12 15.86
C ASN A 437 14.94 8.49 16.03
N ARG A 438 15.64 8.70 17.12
CA ARG A 438 16.40 9.92 17.43
C ARG A 438 17.90 9.66 17.55
N ILE A 439 18.42 8.70 16.82
CA ILE A 439 19.84 8.35 16.86
C ILE A 439 20.63 9.46 16.16
N TYR A 440 21.56 10.11 16.89
CA TYR A 440 22.32 11.26 16.37
C TYR A 440 23.83 10.98 16.20
N ASP A 441 24.31 9.84 16.66
CA ASP A 441 25.72 9.44 16.55
C ASP A 441 26.08 8.97 15.12
N SER A 442 27.38 8.87 14.88
CA SER A 442 27.88 8.19 13.68
C SER A 442 27.58 6.69 13.76
N ILE A 443 27.37 6.08 12.58
CA ILE A 443 27.27 4.62 12.51
C ILE A 443 28.61 4.04 12.88
N PRO A 444 28.69 3.08 13.83
CA PRO A 444 29.95 2.48 14.27
C PRO A 444 30.72 1.84 13.11
N GLU A 445 32.03 2.09 13.06
CA GLU A 445 32.87 1.64 11.96
C GLU A 445 32.97 0.09 11.85
N ASP A 446 32.72 -0.63 12.92
CA ASP A 446 32.77 -2.09 13.01
C ASP A 446 31.41 -2.78 12.74
N ILE A 447 30.34 -2.03 12.36
CA ILE A 447 28.98 -2.58 12.18
C ILE A 447 28.94 -3.76 11.19
N GLY A 448 29.71 -3.70 10.10
CA GLY A 448 29.77 -4.77 9.11
C GLY A 448 30.50 -6.02 9.62
N ILE A 449 31.41 -5.85 10.58
CA ILE A 449 32.11 -6.95 11.23
C ILE A 449 31.22 -7.62 12.26
N VAL A 450 30.46 -6.82 13.01
CA VAL A 450 29.58 -7.31 14.08
C VAL A 450 28.34 -8.01 13.49
N PHE A 451 27.79 -7.51 12.40
CA PHE A 451 26.59 -8.05 11.75
C PHE A 451 26.82 -8.49 10.30
N PRO A 452 27.74 -9.43 9.99
CA PRO A 452 28.08 -9.80 8.61
C PRO A 452 26.98 -10.59 7.89
N HIS A 453 25.97 -11.07 8.62
CA HIS A 453 24.88 -11.90 8.09
C HIS A 453 23.58 -11.14 7.80
N LEU A 454 23.57 -9.81 7.99
CA LEU A 454 22.39 -9.00 7.69
C LEU A 454 21.98 -9.16 6.23
N LYS A 455 20.69 -9.37 6.05
CA LYS A 455 19.97 -9.32 4.77
C LYS A 455 19.21 -8.01 4.61
N PHE A 456 18.61 -7.53 5.68
CA PHE A 456 17.81 -6.31 5.74
C PHE A 456 18.37 -5.37 6.81
N MET A 457 18.57 -4.10 6.41
CA MET A 457 19.03 -3.05 7.31
C MET A 457 18.31 -1.74 7.00
N ASN A 458 17.54 -1.25 7.96
CA ASN A 458 16.81 0.01 7.86
C ASN A 458 17.18 0.95 9.01
N PHE A 459 17.84 2.07 8.67
CA PHE A 459 18.24 3.16 9.56
C PHE A 459 17.62 4.49 9.17
N SER A 460 16.61 4.46 8.30
CA SER A 460 16.01 5.67 7.74
C SER A 460 15.34 6.55 8.80
N SER A 461 15.17 7.83 8.47
CA SER A 461 14.47 8.78 9.35
C SER A 461 15.04 8.85 10.76
N ASN A 462 16.37 9.07 10.86
CA ASN A 462 17.11 9.30 12.07
C ASN A 462 17.91 10.62 11.95
N HIS A 463 18.83 10.85 12.85
CA HIS A 463 19.71 12.03 12.85
C HIS A 463 21.18 11.62 12.71
N ASN A 464 21.45 10.40 12.21
CA ASN A 464 22.81 9.87 12.08
C ASN A 464 23.71 10.83 11.29
N ARG A 465 24.90 11.04 11.78
CA ARG A 465 25.96 11.86 11.16
C ARG A 465 27.14 10.97 10.76
N GLY A 466 28.13 11.57 10.12
CA GLY A 466 29.34 10.84 9.72
C GLY A 466 29.24 10.22 8.34
N THR A 467 30.17 9.35 8.05
CA THR A 467 30.29 8.65 6.79
C THR A 467 29.68 7.25 6.85
N ILE A 468 29.38 6.66 5.71
CA ILE A 468 29.03 5.24 5.64
C ILE A 468 30.27 4.42 5.99
N PRO A 469 30.21 3.49 6.97
CA PRO A 469 31.37 2.70 7.39
C PRO A 469 31.95 1.81 6.30
N SER A 470 33.26 1.74 6.20
CA SER A 470 33.94 0.88 5.24
C SER A 470 33.72 -0.62 5.50
N SER A 471 33.51 -1.01 6.75
CA SER A 471 33.21 -2.38 7.17
C SER A 471 31.88 -2.91 6.61
N MET A 472 30.95 -2.04 6.22
CA MET A 472 29.70 -2.49 5.59
C MET A 472 29.94 -3.34 4.33
N GLY A 473 31.13 -3.22 3.69
CA GLY A 473 31.52 -4.10 2.60
C GLY A 473 31.65 -5.59 2.98
N GLU A 474 31.68 -5.92 4.26
CA GLU A 474 31.67 -7.32 4.73
C GLU A 474 30.25 -7.92 4.83
N MET A 475 29.21 -7.10 4.70
CA MET A 475 27.80 -7.55 4.68
C MET A 475 27.43 -8.17 3.33
N LYS A 476 28.04 -9.28 2.96
CA LYS A 476 27.91 -9.92 1.63
C LYS A 476 26.52 -10.47 1.34
N ARG A 477 25.67 -10.65 2.37
CA ARG A 477 24.29 -11.14 2.26
C ARG A 477 23.26 -10.02 2.27
N LEU A 478 23.69 -8.75 2.38
CA LEU A 478 22.78 -7.61 2.46
C LEU A 478 22.01 -7.45 1.14
N GLU A 479 20.70 -7.58 1.21
CA GLU A 479 19.77 -7.50 0.09
C GLU A 479 19.04 -6.15 0.06
N LEU A 480 18.70 -5.62 1.24
CA LEU A 480 18.05 -4.33 1.38
C LEU A 480 18.80 -3.42 2.36
N LEU A 481 19.07 -2.19 1.90
CA LEU A 481 19.62 -1.12 2.73
C LEU A 481 18.82 0.17 2.53
N ASP A 482 18.19 0.67 3.60
CA ASP A 482 17.59 2.01 3.66
C ASP A 482 18.27 2.85 4.75
N MET A 483 18.97 3.90 4.34
CA MET A 483 19.61 4.90 5.24
C MET A 483 19.11 6.31 4.92
N SER A 484 17.95 6.42 4.28
CA SER A 484 17.38 7.70 3.85
C SER A 484 17.02 8.63 5.02
N SER A 485 16.87 9.92 4.73
CA SER A 485 16.42 10.92 5.71
C SER A 485 17.29 10.95 6.97
N ASN A 486 18.59 11.12 6.76
CA ASN A 486 19.61 11.25 7.81
C ASN A 486 20.51 12.49 7.52
N ARG A 487 21.64 12.60 8.22
CA ARG A 487 22.64 13.67 8.03
C ARG A 487 24.00 13.09 7.61
N LEU A 488 24.00 11.96 6.91
CA LEU A 488 25.19 11.29 6.43
C LEU A 488 25.90 12.13 5.36
N TYR A 489 27.21 12.18 5.40
CA TYR A 489 28.03 12.92 4.45
C TYR A 489 29.20 12.09 3.92
N GLY A 490 30.01 12.66 3.01
CA GLY A 490 31.16 11.99 2.44
C GLY A 490 30.79 11.14 1.22
N GLN A 491 31.73 10.32 0.78
CA GLN A 491 31.60 9.47 -0.41
C GLN A 491 31.18 8.05 -0.01
N LEU A 492 30.59 7.32 -0.96
CA LEU A 492 30.34 5.88 -0.79
C LEU A 492 31.68 5.13 -0.72
N PRO A 493 31.94 4.33 0.33
CA PRO A 493 33.20 3.57 0.43
C PRO A 493 33.35 2.58 -0.73
N GLU A 494 34.56 2.44 -1.24
CA GLU A 494 34.86 1.50 -2.32
C GLU A 494 34.63 0.04 -1.88
N THR A 495 34.93 -0.27 -0.64
CA THR A 495 34.68 -1.58 -0.02
C THR A 495 33.20 -1.93 -0.02
N PHE A 496 32.32 -0.96 0.31
CA PHE A 496 30.87 -1.11 0.25
C PHE A 496 30.39 -1.43 -1.18
N LEU A 497 30.83 -0.63 -2.17
CA LEU A 497 30.45 -0.82 -3.56
C LEU A 497 30.94 -2.15 -4.17
N ARG A 498 31.98 -2.76 -3.61
CA ARG A 498 32.51 -4.06 -4.05
C ARG A 498 31.92 -5.24 -3.26
N GLY A 499 31.69 -5.06 -1.96
CA GLY A 499 31.39 -6.12 -1.02
C GLY A 499 29.91 -6.46 -0.91
N CYS A 500 29.01 -5.47 -1.02
CA CYS A 500 27.56 -5.68 -0.89
C CYS A 500 26.91 -6.16 -2.20
N TYR A 501 27.47 -7.17 -2.85
CA TYR A 501 27.04 -7.65 -4.17
C TYR A 501 25.67 -8.32 -4.19
N SER A 502 25.10 -8.67 -3.04
CA SER A 502 23.75 -9.22 -2.91
C SER A 502 22.65 -8.16 -2.89
N LEU A 503 23.00 -6.85 -2.81
CA LEU A 503 22.01 -5.78 -2.75
C LEU A 503 21.07 -5.81 -3.94
N VAL A 504 19.78 -5.80 -3.62
CA VAL A 504 18.63 -5.67 -4.53
C VAL A 504 18.04 -4.27 -4.45
N PHE A 505 17.95 -3.74 -3.23
CA PHE A 505 17.39 -2.43 -2.94
C PHE A 505 18.39 -1.56 -2.16
N LEU A 506 18.69 -0.37 -2.68
CA LEU A 506 19.55 0.62 -2.02
C LEU A 506 18.88 1.99 -2.03
N LYS A 507 18.57 2.50 -0.83
CA LYS A 507 17.97 3.82 -0.64
C LYS A 507 18.81 4.66 0.32
N LEU A 508 19.36 5.76 -0.20
CA LEU A 508 20.22 6.73 0.51
C LEU A 508 19.67 8.16 0.41
N SER A 509 18.41 8.32 0.02
CA SER A 509 17.81 9.62 -0.25
C SER A 509 17.85 10.57 0.95
N ASN A 510 17.78 11.89 0.68
CA ASN A 510 17.69 12.93 1.72
C ASN A 510 18.83 12.85 2.75
N ASN A 511 20.08 12.94 2.26
CA ASN A 511 21.30 13.00 3.03
C ASN A 511 22.24 14.13 2.51
N GLN A 512 23.49 14.12 2.92
CA GLN A 512 24.50 15.07 2.45
C GLN A 512 25.67 14.34 1.75
N LEU A 513 25.40 13.14 1.21
CA LEU A 513 26.38 12.32 0.52
C LEU A 513 26.85 13.00 -0.76
N GLN A 514 28.13 12.86 -1.10
CA GLN A 514 28.75 13.58 -2.21
C GLN A 514 29.70 12.69 -3.01
N GLY A 515 30.27 13.26 -4.08
CA GLY A 515 31.27 12.62 -4.93
C GLY A 515 30.65 11.74 -6.02
N LYS A 516 31.51 11.04 -6.75
CA LYS A 516 31.13 10.25 -7.92
C LYS A 516 30.53 8.91 -7.51
N VAL A 517 29.44 8.55 -8.16
CA VAL A 517 28.73 7.29 -7.89
C VAL A 517 29.09 6.25 -8.97
N PHE A 518 29.25 4.99 -8.57
CA PHE A 518 29.47 3.82 -9.43
C PHE A 518 30.72 3.87 -10.32
N PRO A 519 31.92 3.82 -9.73
CA PRO A 519 33.13 3.57 -10.48
C PRO A 519 33.05 2.21 -11.21
N ARG A 520 33.89 2.00 -12.25
CA ARG A 520 33.80 0.79 -13.10
C ARG A 520 33.89 -0.54 -12.35
N HIS A 521 34.51 -0.53 -11.18
CA HIS A 521 34.70 -1.73 -10.32
C HIS A 521 33.59 -1.95 -9.29
N ALA A 522 32.54 -1.14 -9.29
CA ALA A 522 31.35 -1.39 -8.46
C ALA A 522 30.72 -2.73 -8.84
N ASN A 523 30.36 -3.54 -7.84
CA ASN A 523 29.88 -4.92 -8.00
C ASN A 523 28.48 -5.13 -7.44
N LEU A 524 27.55 -4.19 -7.68
CA LEU A 524 26.15 -4.28 -7.25
C LEU A 524 25.30 -4.92 -8.36
N THR A 525 25.63 -6.17 -8.71
CA THR A 525 25.09 -6.84 -9.90
C THR A 525 23.63 -7.27 -9.79
N ARG A 526 23.10 -7.41 -8.59
CA ARG A 526 21.70 -7.80 -8.32
C ARG A 526 20.77 -6.61 -8.08
N LEU A 527 21.29 -5.38 -8.15
CA LEU A 527 20.53 -4.19 -7.81
C LEU A 527 19.35 -4.02 -8.76
N ASN A 528 18.16 -3.97 -8.20
CA ASN A 528 16.89 -3.71 -8.88
C ASN A 528 16.46 -2.24 -8.69
N SER A 529 16.59 -1.71 -7.47
CA SER A 529 16.17 -0.35 -7.15
C SER A 529 17.28 0.45 -6.49
N LEU A 530 17.55 1.65 -7.05
CA LEU A 530 18.56 2.58 -6.58
C LEU A 530 17.96 3.96 -6.40
N ILE A 531 17.89 4.44 -5.16
CA ILE A 531 17.25 5.69 -4.79
C ILE A 531 18.24 6.58 -4.04
N LEU A 532 18.76 7.61 -4.72
CA LEU A 532 19.82 8.51 -4.24
C LEU A 532 19.38 9.97 -4.16
N ASN A 533 18.12 10.27 -4.41
CA ASN A 533 17.60 11.63 -4.50
C ASN A 533 17.86 12.48 -3.24
N GLY A 534 17.94 13.81 -3.42
CA GLY A 534 18.12 14.74 -2.30
C GLY A 534 19.47 14.60 -1.60
N ASN A 535 20.56 14.55 -2.38
CA ASN A 535 21.94 14.47 -1.90
C ASN A 535 22.84 15.51 -2.59
N ARG A 536 24.14 15.38 -2.47
CA ARG A 536 25.15 16.25 -3.12
C ARG A 536 26.05 15.48 -4.09
N PHE A 537 25.60 14.35 -4.61
CA PHE A 537 26.38 13.59 -5.59
C PHE A 537 26.67 14.41 -6.84
N ASP A 538 27.86 14.26 -7.40
CA ASP A 538 28.36 15.09 -8.48
C ASP A 538 29.02 14.31 -9.62
N GLY A 539 29.47 15.06 -10.64
CA GLY A 539 30.12 14.48 -11.80
C GLY A 539 29.16 13.81 -12.77
N SER A 540 29.66 12.98 -13.66
CA SER A 540 28.87 12.22 -14.64
C SER A 540 28.48 10.86 -14.10
N LEU A 541 27.38 10.29 -14.62
CA LEU A 541 26.96 8.91 -14.30
C LEU A 541 28.07 7.90 -14.59
N GLY A 542 28.43 7.11 -13.57
CA GLY A 542 29.53 6.15 -13.64
C GLY A 542 29.17 4.88 -14.43
N LYS A 543 30.11 4.38 -15.27
CA LYS A 543 29.89 3.14 -16.05
C LYS A 543 29.70 1.88 -15.21
N GLY A 544 30.05 1.89 -13.92
CA GLY A 544 29.81 0.77 -13.01
C GLY A 544 28.34 0.42 -12.87
N LEU A 545 27.43 1.36 -13.15
CA LEU A 545 26.00 1.13 -13.15
C LEU A 545 25.55 0.07 -14.16
N LEU A 546 26.28 -0.11 -15.27
CA LEU A 546 26.03 -1.16 -16.27
C LEU A 546 26.17 -2.59 -15.73
N ASN A 547 26.83 -2.77 -14.59
CA ASN A 547 26.96 -4.07 -13.95
C ASN A 547 25.62 -4.53 -13.35
N SER A 548 24.73 -3.58 -13.00
CA SER A 548 23.39 -3.85 -12.44
C SER A 548 22.37 -4.07 -13.56
N LYS A 549 22.40 -5.25 -14.17
CA LYS A 549 21.52 -5.58 -15.32
C LYS A 549 20.04 -5.69 -14.95
N THR A 550 19.76 -5.93 -13.70
CA THR A 550 18.41 -6.07 -13.13
C THR A 550 17.81 -4.75 -12.70
N LEU A 551 18.51 -3.61 -12.90
CA LEU A 551 18.06 -2.31 -12.43
C LEU A 551 16.79 -1.88 -13.17
N GLU A 552 15.73 -1.68 -12.45
CA GLU A 552 14.40 -1.31 -12.90
C GLU A 552 14.05 0.13 -12.50
N LEU A 553 14.49 0.55 -11.30
CA LEU A 553 14.29 1.90 -10.79
C LEU A 553 15.61 2.60 -10.52
N LEU A 554 15.80 3.77 -11.13
CA LEU A 554 16.92 4.69 -10.86
C LEU A 554 16.38 6.08 -10.53
N ASP A 555 16.55 6.51 -9.28
CA ASP A 555 16.26 7.88 -8.85
C ASP A 555 17.54 8.59 -8.37
N ILE A 556 18.01 9.54 -9.17
CA ILE A 556 19.14 10.44 -8.87
C ILE A 556 18.70 11.90 -8.77
N SER A 557 17.43 12.15 -8.58
CA SER A 557 16.85 13.49 -8.54
C SER A 557 17.49 14.37 -7.45
N ASP A 558 17.41 15.68 -7.64
CA ASP A 558 17.83 16.69 -6.65
C ASP A 558 19.24 16.46 -6.10
N ASN A 559 20.19 16.42 -7.03
CA ASN A 559 21.63 16.24 -6.82
C ASN A 559 22.47 17.27 -7.62
N SER A 560 23.75 17.04 -7.76
CA SER A 560 24.66 17.88 -8.57
C SER A 560 25.28 17.12 -9.75
N PHE A 561 24.64 16.07 -10.26
CA PHE A 561 25.11 15.36 -11.44
C PHE A 561 25.20 16.28 -12.64
N SER A 562 26.24 16.14 -13.44
CA SER A 562 26.56 17.06 -14.53
C SER A 562 27.07 16.34 -15.80
N GLY A 563 27.15 17.08 -16.91
CA GLY A 563 27.54 16.52 -18.18
C GLY A 563 26.40 15.92 -18.97
N PRO A 564 26.66 15.30 -20.13
CA PRO A 564 25.65 14.69 -20.97
C PRO A 564 25.15 13.35 -20.40
N LEU A 565 23.89 13.03 -20.66
CA LEU A 565 23.38 11.68 -20.41
C LEU A 565 24.10 10.68 -21.30
N PRO A 566 24.77 9.67 -20.73
CA PRO A 566 25.61 8.79 -21.52
C PRO A 566 24.77 7.84 -22.41
N TYR A 567 25.23 7.62 -23.65
CA TYR A 567 24.53 6.75 -24.61
C TYR A 567 24.39 5.30 -24.16
N TRP A 568 25.26 4.83 -23.26
CA TRP A 568 25.19 3.46 -22.73
C TRP A 568 23.98 3.22 -21.82
N ILE A 569 23.24 4.27 -21.35
CA ILE A 569 22.02 4.14 -20.56
C ILE A 569 21.00 3.24 -21.28
N GLY A 570 20.90 3.33 -22.62
CA GLY A 570 20.03 2.50 -23.43
C GLY A 570 20.38 1.01 -23.49
N LYS A 571 21.41 0.56 -22.77
CA LYS A 571 21.74 -0.86 -22.59
C LYS A 571 21.15 -1.47 -21.31
N MET A 572 20.49 -0.67 -20.50
CA MET A 572 19.86 -1.10 -19.24
C MET A 572 18.42 -1.58 -19.51
N SER A 573 18.30 -2.75 -20.14
CA SER A 573 17.06 -3.26 -20.74
C SER A 573 15.87 -3.41 -19.79
N ASN A 574 16.10 -3.42 -18.48
CA ASN A 574 15.04 -3.58 -17.47
C ASN A 574 14.62 -2.24 -16.86
N LEU A 575 15.30 -1.13 -17.21
CA LEU A 575 15.05 0.17 -16.60
C LEU A 575 13.68 0.72 -17.04
N SER A 576 12.76 0.79 -16.11
CA SER A 576 11.37 1.21 -16.30
C SER A 576 11.07 2.56 -15.65
N PHE A 577 11.78 2.92 -14.59
CA PHE A 577 11.61 4.16 -13.85
C PHE A 577 12.93 4.93 -13.81
N LEU A 578 12.94 6.10 -14.44
CA LEU A 578 14.14 6.92 -14.52
C LEU A 578 13.84 8.35 -14.07
N TYR A 579 14.25 8.68 -12.84
CA TYR A 579 14.12 10.01 -12.26
C TYR A 579 15.50 10.68 -12.17
N MET A 580 15.66 11.82 -12.82
CA MET A 580 16.90 12.62 -12.79
C MET A 580 16.64 14.13 -12.67
N ARG A 581 15.46 14.48 -12.17
CA ARG A 581 15.03 15.87 -11.93
C ARG A 581 16.04 16.64 -11.06
N GLY A 582 16.14 17.97 -11.24
CA GLY A 582 16.87 18.82 -10.30
C GLY A 582 18.37 18.54 -10.26
N ASN A 583 19.01 18.47 -11.44
CA ASN A 583 20.44 18.25 -11.56
C ASN A 583 21.08 19.31 -12.50
N LYS A 584 22.35 19.13 -12.83
CA LYS A 584 23.12 19.97 -13.78
C LYS A 584 23.45 19.20 -15.08
N LEU A 585 22.59 18.26 -15.44
CA LEU A 585 22.74 17.47 -16.67
C LEU A 585 22.46 18.37 -17.88
N LYS A 586 23.21 18.15 -18.98
CA LYS A 586 23.12 19.03 -20.14
C LYS A 586 23.33 18.30 -21.47
N GLY A 587 23.11 19.03 -22.58
CA GLY A 587 23.27 18.50 -23.93
C GLY A 587 22.02 17.79 -24.44
N GLN A 588 22.16 17.09 -25.55
CA GLN A 588 21.03 16.42 -26.20
C GLN A 588 20.71 15.08 -25.54
N VAL A 589 19.43 14.72 -25.53
CA VAL A 589 18.99 13.40 -25.09
C VAL A 589 19.43 12.33 -26.08
N PRO A 590 20.17 11.29 -25.64
CA PRO A 590 20.68 10.26 -26.54
C PRO A 590 19.52 9.43 -27.11
N HIS A 591 19.55 9.15 -28.41
CA HIS A 591 18.52 8.38 -29.12
C HIS A 591 18.39 6.94 -28.59
N GLN A 592 19.40 6.41 -27.92
CA GLN A 592 19.37 5.07 -27.31
C GLN A 592 18.36 4.91 -26.20
N LEU A 593 17.82 6.01 -25.64
CA LEU A 593 16.69 5.96 -24.69
C LEU A 593 15.46 5.27 -25.28
N GLN A 594 15.29 5.27 -26.61
CA GLN A 594 14.21 4.53 -27.29
C GLN A 594 14.23 3.01 -27.03
N ASN A 595 15.37 2.45 -26.59
CA ASN A 595 15.52 1.02 -26.36
C ASN A 595 15.02 0.58 -24.98
N LEU A 596 14.65 1.53 -24.12
CA LEU A 596 14.22 1.26 -22.74
C LEU A 596 12.70 1.11 -22.65
N PRO A 597 12.21 0.16 -21.82
CA PRO A 597 10.78 -0.02 -21.55
C PRO A 597 10.29 0.94 -20.46
N LEU A 598 10.54 2.26 -20.65
CA LEU A 598 10.23 3.24 -19.61
C LEU A 598 8.73 3.37 -19.36
N LEU A 599 8.35 3.33 -18.10
CA LEU A 599 7.03 3.67 -17.57
C LEU A 599 7.01 5.15 -17.15
N VAL A 600 8.07 5.61 -16.50
CA VAL A 600 8.23 7.01 -16.07
C VAL A 600 9.59 7.54 -16.49
N LEU A 601 9.60 8.72 -17.09
CA LEU A 601 10.82 9.48 -17.41
C LEU A 601 10.68 10.91 -16.88
N ASP A 602 11.43 11.25 -15.83
CA ASP A 602 11.52 12.62 -15.31
C ASP A 602 12.95 13.16 -15.48
N MET A 603 13.10 14.10 -16.40
CA MET A 603 14.34 14.83 -16.68
C MET A 603 14.21 16.32 -16.36
N SER A 604 13.16 16.72 -15.64
CA SER A 604 12.83 18.10 -15.36
C SER A 604 13.94 18.82 -14.58
N ASN A 605 13.93 20.15 -14.64
CA ASN A 605 14.84 21.02 -13.89
C ASN A 605 16.32 20.64 -14.09
N ASN A 606 16.76 20.69 -15.37
CA ASN A 606 18.13 20.43 -15.83
C ASN A 606 18.51 21.45 -16.93
N SER A 607 19.59 21.21 -17.66
CA SER A 607 20.02 22.00 -18.82
C SER A 607 20.05 21.17 -20.11
N PHE A 608 19.12 20.25 -20.28
CA PHE A 608 19.01 19.49 -21.53
C PHE A 608 18.54 20.40 -22.66
N SER A 609 19.15 20.23 -23.85
CA SER A 609 18.91 21.10 -24.99
C SER A 609 18.67 20.31 -26.29
N GLY A 610 18.38 21.01 -27.38
CA GLY A 610 18.03 20.39 -28.65
C GLY A 610 16.55 20.02 -28.75
N SER A 611 16.17 19.16 -29.66
CA SER A 611 14.78 18.73 -29.85
C SER A 611 14.45 17.54 -28.98
N ILE A 612 13.16 17.43 -28.60
CA ILE A 612 12.64 16.20 -27.98
C ILE A 612 12.88 15.03 -28.95
N PRO A 613 13.41 13.89 -28.49
CA PRO A 613 13.71 12.73 -29.35
C PRO A 613 12.50 12.33 -30.21
N ARG A 614 12.72 12.03 -31.49
CA ARG A 614 11.62 11.69 -32.42
C ARG A 614 11.02 10.31 -32.23
N ASN A 615 11.68 9.42 -31.48
CA ASN A 615 11.33 7.99 -31.35
C ASN A 615 11.55 7.49 -29.93
N LEU A 616 10.97 8.11 -28.89
CA LEU A 616 10.89 7.47 -27.58
C LEU A 616 9.91 6.30 -27.65
N ASN A 617 10.22 5.22 -26.94
CA ASN A 617 9.27 4.12 -26.80
C ASN A 617 8.13 4.54 -25.87
N VAL A 618 6.96 4.82 -26.45
CA VAL A 618 5.77 5.28 -25.72
C VAL A 618 4.77 4.16 -25.43
N ILE A 619 5.10 2.90 -25.75
CA ILE A 619 4.19 1.75 -25.58
C ILE A 619 3.85 1.56 -24.09
N TYR A 620 4.81 1.81 -23.20
CA TYR A 620 4.65 1.65 -21.76
C TYR A 620 4.72 2.98 -20.99
N LEU A 621 5.10 4.09 -21.67
CA LEU A 621 5.40 5.36 -21.02
C LEU A 621 4.13 6.06 -20.54
N SER A 622 3.88 6.05 -19.22
CA SER A 622 2.74 6.71 -18.60
C SER A 622 3.02 8.18 -18.24
N GLU A 623 4.28 8.51 -17.90
CA GLU A 623 4.66 9.87 -17.52
C GLU A 623 5.93 10.33 -18.22
N LEU A 624 5.84 11.50 -18.86
CA LEU A 624 6.99 12.19 -19.46
C LEU A 624 7.08 13.62 -18.91
N ARG A 625 8.13 13.89 -18.15
CA ARG A 625 8.40 15.21 -17.54
C ARG A 625 9.73 15.76 -18.03
N LEU A 626 9.67 16.80 -18.84
CA LEU A 626 10.83 17.49 -19.42
C LEU A 626 10.86 18.96 -19.08
N HIS A 627 10.01 19.43 -18.15
CA HIS A 627 9.87 20.85 -17.84
C HIS A 627 11.15 21.46 -17.28
N SER A 628 11.28 22.78 -17.37
CA SER A 628 12.43 23.54 -16.87
C SER A 628 13.77 23.02 -17.44
N ASN A 629 13.87 23.08 -18.76
CA ASN A 629 15.04 22.75 -19.54
C ASN A 629 15.21 23.73 -20.72
N GLU A 630 16.12 23.43 -21.65
CA GLU A 630 16.40 24.25 -22.83
C GLU A 630 15.94 23.55 -24.14
N PHE A 631 14.90 22.70 -24.06
CA PHE A 631 14.37 22.00 -25.25
C PHE A 631 13.77 23.01 -26.24
N MET A 632 14.02 22.76 -27.55
CA MET A 632 13.54 23.61 -28.65
C MET A 632 12.87 22.79 -29.76
N GLY A 633 12.26 23.48 -30.70
CA GLY A 633 11.55 22.84 -31.81
C GLY A 633 10.12 22.44 -31.48
N SER A 634 9.53 21.56 -32.26
CA SER A 634 8.13 21.17 -32.14
C SER A 634 7.95 19.95 -31.24
N VAL A 635 6.78 19.84 -30.60
CA VAL A 635 6.39 18.64 -29.86
C VAL A 635 6.13 17.51 -30.86
N PRO A 636 6.80 16.34 -30.70
CA PRO A 636 6.59 15.23 -31.61
C PRO A 636 5.18 14.64 -31.54
N SER A 637 4.56 14.43 -32.70
CA SER A 637 3.15 13.99 -32.77
C SER A 637 2.89 12.58 -32.24
N TYR A 638 3.90 11.72 -32.16
CA TYR A 638 3.76 10.37 -31.64
C TYR A 638 3.41 10.35 -30.15
N LEU A 639 3.77 11.38 -29.38
CA LEU A 639 3.42 11.51 -27.96
C LEU A 639 1.91 11.58 -27.76
N PHE A 640 1.18 12.21 -28.70
CA PHE A 640 -0.27 12.32 -28.66
C PHE A 640 -1.01 11.09 -29.21
N LYS A 641 -0.28 10.10 -29.72
CA LYS A 641 -0.82 8.83 -30.22
C LYS A 641 -0.67 7.70 -29.21
N SER A 642 0.00 7.94 -28.11
CA SER A 642 0.16 6.95 -27.04
C SER A 642 -1.20 6.69 -26.36
N GLU A 643 -1.50 5.41 -26.17
CA GLU A 643 -2.70 4.93 -25.48
C GLU A 643 -2.49 4.82 -23.95
N VAL A 644 -1.26 5.01 -23.46
CA VAL A 644 -0.90 4.83 -22.04
C VAL A 644 -0.32 6.09 -21.40
N LEU A 645 0.04 7.12 -22.19
CA LEU A 645 0.64 8.34 -21.65
C LEU A 645 -0.43 9.18 -20.95
N GLN A 646 -0.27 9.37 -19.65
CA GLN A 646 -1.21 10.09 -18.78
C GLN A 646 -0.74 11.52 -18.46
N VAL A 647 0.57 11.71 -18.25
CA VAL A 647 1.15 13.02 -17.92
C VAL A 647 2.20 13.42 -18.94
N LEU A 648 2.01 14.57 -19.58
CA LEU A 648 3.00 15.21 -20.45
C LEU A 648 3.28 16.63 -19.94
N ASP A 649 4.41 16.81 -19.26
CA ASP A 649 4.85 18.10 -18.73
C ASP A 649 6.09 18.62 -19.49
N LEU A 650 5.89 19.63 -20.33
CA LEU A 650 6.91 20.27 -21.17
C LEU A 650 7.07 21.76 -20.82
N ARG A 651 6.54 22.24 -19.70
CA ARG A 651 6.60 23.66 -19.30
C ARG A 651 8.02 24.19 -19.20
N HIS A 652 8.14 25.51 -19.24
CA HIS A 652 9.42 26.19 -19.06
C HIS A 652 10.53 25.66 -19.97
N ASN A 653 10.30 25.74 -21.29
CA ASN A 653 11.24 25.36 -22.35
C ASN A 653 11.22 26.42 -23.49
N SER A 654 11.90 26.16 -24.59
CA SER A 654 11.90 26.98 -25.79
C SER A 654 11.17 26.33 -26.96
N LEU A 655 10.16 25.49 -26.66
CA LEU A 655 9.39 24.77 -27.67
C LEU A 655 8.54 25.74 -28.51
N SER A 656 8.34 25.41 -29.78
CA SER A 656 7.64 26.25 -30.74
C SER A 656 6.90 25.42 -31.80
N GLY A 657 6.29 26.07 -32.78
CA GLY A 657 5.57 25.39 -33.87
C GLY A 657 4.11 25.11 -33.55
N VAL A 658 3.52 24.13 -34.23
CA VAL A 658 2.12 23.73 -34.07
C VAL A 658 2.03 22.55 -33.12
N ILE A 659 1.13 22.65 -32.11
CA ILE A 659 1.02 21.60 -31.07
C ILE A 659 0.50 20.29 -31.69
N LEU A 660 -0.38 20.28 -32.62
CA LEU A 660 -1.03 19.08 -33.17
C LEU A 660 -1.23 19.25 -34.67
N ASN A 661 -0.27 18.82 -35.47
CA ASN A 661 -0.40 18.86 -36.92
C ASN A 661 -0.96 17.58 -37.56
N THR A 662 -1.17 16.51 -36.78
CA THR A 662 -1.76 15.23 -37.22
C THR A 662 -3.02 14.90 -36.46
N THR A 663 -3.87 14.01 -36.99
CA THR A 663 -5.03 13.46 -36.28
C THR A 663 -4.56 12.58 -35.10
N ILE A 664 -5.25 12.74 -33.95
CA ILE A 664 -5.03 11.95 -32.75
C ILE A 664 -5.81 10.64 -32.91
N GLY A 665 -5.29 9.53 -32.37
CA GLY A 665 -6.05 8.28 -32.20
C GLY A 665 -7.23 8.48 -31.24
N LYS A 666 -8.28 7.67 -31.38
CA LYS A 666 -9.50 7.77 -30.56
C LYS A 666 -9.31 7.45 -29.06
N THR A 667 -8.11 7.02 -28.62
CA THR A 667 -7.84 6.35 -27.33
C THR A 667 -6.66 6.97 -26.59
N SER A 668 -6.47 8.31 -26.61
CA SER A 668 -5.43 8.94 -25.80
C SER A 668 -5.84 8.98 -24.31
N ASP A 669 -5.05 8.35 -23.45
CA ASP A 669 -5.25 8.36 -21.98
C ASP A 669 -4.64 9.60 -21.28
N LEU A 670 -4.26 10.61 -22.07
CA LEU A 670 -3.61 11.81 -21.53
C LEU A 670 -4.56 12.59 -20.62
N VAL A 671 -4.17 12.75 -19.35
CA VAL A 671 -4.93 13.44 -18.30
C VAL A 671 -4.38 14.85 -18.07
N ALA A 672 -3.06 15.01 -18.06
CA ALA A 672 -2.41 16.30 -17.87
C ALA A 672 -1.54 16.67 -19.08
N LEU A 673 -1.88 17.78 -19.74
CA LEU A 673 -1.10 18.38 -20.82
C LEU A 673 -0.62 19.77 -20.38
N LEU A 674 0.65 19.87 -20.05
CA LEU A 674 1.25 21.06 -19.48
C LEU A 674 2.35 21.62 -20.41
N LEU A 675 2.02 22.70 -21.14
CA LEU A 675 2.87 23.34 -22.16
C LEU A 675 3.20 24.80 -21.81
N GLY A 676 2.88 25.26 -20.61
CA GLY A 676 3.08 26.64 -20.16
C GLY A 676 4.53 27.12 -20.27
N ASN A 677 4.71 28.42 -20.42
CA ASN A 677 6.01 29.07 -20.55
C ASN A 677 6.91 28.46 -21.64
N ASN A 678 6.44 28.61 -22.88
CA ASN A 678 7.14 28.17 -24.10
C ASN A 678 7.02 29.26 -25.20
N SER A 679 7.33 28.93 -26.45
CA SER A 679 7.32 29.88 -27.58
C SER A 679 6.32 29.52 -28.66
N PHE A 680 5.19 28.88 -28.34
CA PHE A 680 4.13 28.58 -29.31
C PHE A 680 3.45 29.88 -29.79
N GLN A 681 3.31 30.08 -31.13
CA GLN A 681 2.84 31.35 -31.71
C GLN A 681 1.61 31.21 -32.58
N THR A 682 1.10 29.99 -32.77
CA THR A 682 -0.05 29.70 -33.65
C THR A 682 -1.38 29.91 -32.91
N HIS A 683 -2.51 29.64 -33.58
CA HIS A 683 -3.79 29.50 -32.93
C HIS A 683 -3.80 28.20 -32.12
N ILE A 684 -4.58 28.15 -31.04
CA ILE A 684 -4.88 26.89 -30.35
C ILE A 684 -5.66 26.00 -31.33
N PRO A 685 -5.12 24.85 -31.76
CA PRO A 685 -5.74 24.04 -32.78
C PRO A 685 -6.99 23.33 -32.24
N GLU A 686 -8.07 23.31 -33.00
CA GLU A 686 -9.31 22.57 -32.64
C GLU A 686 -9.05 21.08 -32.42
N LYS A 687 -7.98 20.52 -33.01
CA LYS A 687 -7.57 19.12 -32.78
C LYS A 687 -7.24 18.81 -31.31
N ILE A 688 -6.91 19.81 -30.49
CA ILE A 688 -6.65 19.62 -29.06
C ILE A 688 -7.88 19.02 -28.34
N CYS A 689 -9.07 19.34 -28.83
CA CYS A 689 -10.34 18.86 -28.30
C CYS A 689 -10.58 17.35 -28.53
N GLN A 690 -9.71 16.68 -29.34
CA GLN A 690 -9.73 15.23 -29.52
C GLN A 690 -9.08 14.51 -28.32
N LEU A 691 -8.35 15.23 -27.46
CA LEU A 691 -7.81 14.73 -26.20
C LEU A 691 -8.92 14.70 -25.12
N SER A 692 -9.86 13.79 -25.28
CA SER A 692 -11.09 13.76 -24.47
C SER A 692 -10.84 13.57 -22.97
N ASN A 693 -9.74 12.92 -22.57
CA ASN A 693 -9.44 12.57 -21.19
C ASN A 693 -8.65 13.66 -20.43
N VAL A 694 -8.21 14.73 -21.10
CA VAL A 694 -7.44 15.79 -20.44
C VAL A 694 -8.32 16.56 -19.46
N SER A 695 -7.93 16.52 -18.20
CA SER A 695 -8.53 17.23 -17.07
C SER A 695 -7.72 18.47 -16.66
N LEU A 696 -6.39 18.44 -16.88
CA LEU A 696 -5.49 19.57 -16.62
C LEU A 696 -4.82 20.03 -17.90
N LEU A 697 -5.19 21.22 -18.37
CA LEU A 697 -4.61 21.85 -19.56
C LEU A 697 -3.95 23.17 -19.18
N ASP A 698 -2.64 23.25 -19.35
CA ASP A 698 -1.85 24.47 -19.17
C ASP A 698 -1.17 24.88 -20.48
N LEU A 699 -1.63 25.97 -21.09
CA LEU A 699 -1.06 26.62 -22.27
C LEU A 699 -0.57 28.05 -21.94
N SER A 700 -0.46 28.40 -20.68
CA SER A 700 -0.13 29.72 -20.20
C SER A 700 1.26 30.22 -20.67
N HIS A 701 1.51 31.52 -20.57
CA HIS A 701 2.82 32.11 -20.87
C HIS A 701 3.40 31.66 -22.22
N ASN A 702 2.59 31.80 -23.27
CA ASN A 702 2.98 31.53 -24.65
C ASN A 702 2.63 32.72 -25.56
N LYS A 703 2.63 32.54 -26.86
CA LYS A 703 2.27 33.58 -27.83
C LYS A 703 1.08 33.16 -28.69
N PHE A 704 0.17 32.34 -28.16
CA PHE A 704 -1.03 31.89 -28.84
C PHE A 704 -1.92 33.08 -29.22
N LYS A 705 -2.50 33.03 -30.41
CA LYS A 705 -3.32 34.09 -31.02
C LYS A 705 -4.71 33.55 -31.39
N GLY A 706 -5.62 34.50 -31.68
CA GLY A 706 -6.96 34.18 -32.12
C GLY A 706 -7.91 33.83 -31.01
N ALA A 707 -9.07 33.27 -31.34
CA ALA A 707 -10.11 32.94 -30.38
C ALA A 707 -9.80 31.67 -29.60
N ILE A 708 -10.41 31.54 -28.42
CA ILE A 708 -10.45 30.31 -27.64
C ILE A 708 -11.38 29.33 -28.40
N PRO A 709 -10.94 28.09 -28.71
CA PRO A 709 -11.79 27.14 -29.41
C PRO A 709 -13.00 26.72 -28.56
N SER A 710 -14.21 26.85 -29.09
CA SER A 710 -15.44 26.44 -28.42
C SER A 710 -15.51 24.94 -28.10
N CYS A 711 -14.80 24.13 -28.90
CA CYS A 711 -14.73 22.67 -28.70
C CYS A 711 -14.04 22.20 -27.41
N LEU A 712 -13.36 23.09 -26.65
CA LEU A 712 -12.71 22.71 -25.37
C LEU A 712 -13.70 22.10 -24.37
N VAL A 713 -14.97 22.44 -24.45
CA VAL A 713 -16.04 21.82 -23.65
C VAL A 713 -16.18 20.30 -23.88
N LYS A 714 -15.71 19.79 -25.01
CA LYS A 714 -15.74 18.35 -25.33
C LYS A 714 -14.64 17.53 -24.61
N MET A 715 -13.70 18.20 -23.97
CA MET A 715 -12.67 17.59 -23.13
C MET A 715 -13.30 17.16 -21.79
N SER A 716 -12.68 16.22 -21.09
CA SER A 716 -13.34 15.56 -19.95
C SER A 716 -13.55 16.43 -18.72
N PHE A 717 -13.10 17.67 -18.66
CA PHE A 717 -13.18 18.53 -17.47
C PHE A 717 -14.31 18.16 -16.48
N GLY A 718 -14.31 16.87 -16.00
CA GLY A 718 -15.26 16.33 -15.05
C GLY A 718 -16.24 15.26 -15.53
N ALA A 719 -16.09 14.72 -16.72
CA ALA A 719 -16.80 13.49 -17.07
C ALA A 719 -16.18 12.30 -16.32
N GLN A 720 -16.96 11.59 -15.50
CA GLN A 720 -16.49 10.38 -14.81
C GLN A 720 -16.04 9.35 -15.85
N THR A 721 -14.76 9.25 -16.07
CA THR A 721 -14.15 8.14 -16.78
C THR A 721 -13.69 7.13 -15.72
N ASN A 722 -14.19 5.88 -15.80
CA ASN A 722 -13.78 4.75 -14.95
C ASN A 722 -12.36 4.28 -15.28
N HIS A 723 -11.42 5.22 -15.44
CA HIS A 723 -10.04 4.85 -15.65
C HIS A 723 -9.37 4.61 -14.30
N TYR A 724 -8.74 3.47 -14.16
CA TYR A 724 -7.76 3.14 -13.12
C TYR A 724 -6.51 4.04 -13.29
N LEU A 725 -6.74 5.38 -13.17
CA LEU A 725 -5.70 6.37 -13.21
C LEU A 725 -4.89 6.25 -11.93
N PHE A 726 -3.59 6.07 -12.09
CA PHE A 726 -2.63 6.15 -11.00
C PHE A 726 -2.74 5.03 -9.94
N THR A 727 -2.93 3.77 -10.36
CA THR A 727 -2.55 2.67 -9.45
C THR A 727 -1.05 2.81 -9.20
N PRO A 728 -0.61 3.03 -7.95
CA PRO A 728 0.82 2.97 -7.67
C PRO A 728 1.30 1.60 -8.14
N TYR A 729 2.33 1.60 -9.00
CA TYR A 729 3.03 0.37 -9.30
C TYR A 729 3.70 -0.06 -8.00
N TYR A 730 3.04 -0.95 -7.27
CA TYR A 730 3.68 -1.63 -6.17
C TYR A 730 4.75 -2.53 -6.77
N PHE A 731 6.00 -2.10 -6.71
CA PHE A 731 7.10 -3.03 -6.75
C PHE A 731 6.96 -3.88 -5.49
N GLY A 732 6.28 -4.99 -5.60
CA GLY A 732 6.36 -6.07 -4.65
C GLY A 732 7.77 -6.66 -4.73
N LEU A 733 8.77 -5.95 -4.19
CA LEU A 733 9.99 -6.61 -3.79
C LEU A 733 9.54 -7.49 -2.61
N GLY A 734 9.08 -8.69 -2.91
CA GLY A 734 8.73 -9.70 -1.94
C GLY A 734 9.99 -10.11 -1.19
N PHE A 735 10.41 -9.29 -0.23
CA PHE A 735 11.38 -9.71 0.76
C PHE A 735 10.61 -10.54 1.78
N GLU A 736 10.43 -11.82 1.48
CA GLU A 736 9.99 -12.79 2.47
C GLU A 736 11.12 -12.99 3.49
N PHE A 737 10.94 -12.42 4.66
CA PHE A 737 11.78 -12.75 5.79
C PHE A 737 11.20 -13.99 6.49
N VAL A 738 11.77 -15.15 6.21
CA VAL A 738 11.39 -16.41 6.87
C VAL A 738 12.33 -16.59 8.06
N LEU A 739 11.77 -16.59 9.29
CA LEU A 739 12.49 -17.02 10.47
C LEU A 739 12.92 -18.48 10.36
N SER A 740 14.10 -18.84 10.87
CA SER A 740 14.53 -20.23 10.94
C SER A 740 13.66 -21.08 11.89
N TRP A 741 12.85 -20.42 12.69
CA TRP A 741 11.90 -21.02 13.62
C TRP A 741 10.49 -20.44 13.40
N SER A 742 9.51 -21.33 13.35
CA SER A 742 8.09 -20.97 13.39
C SER A 742 7.42 -21.69 14.57
N TYR A 743 6.41 -21.07 15.15
CA TYR A 743 5.55 -21.74 16.13
C TYR A 743 4.66 -22.73 15.37
N LYS A 744 4.80 -24.04 15.70
CA LYS A 744 3.94 -25.06 15.07
C LYS A 744 2.61 -25.10 15.79
N SER A 745 1.60 -24.55 15.17
CA SER A 745 0.20 -24.68 15.56
C SER A 745 -0.58 -25.30 14.40
N ALA A 746 -1.83 -25.68 14.64
CA ALA A 746 -2.75 -26.07 13.56
C ALA A 746 -3.13 -24.88 12.67
N PHE A 747 -2.89 -23.66 13.15
CA PHE A 747 -3.08 -22.40 12.44
C PHE A 747 -1.73 -21.86 11.97
N ASP A 748 -1.69 -21.25 10.81
CA ASP A 748 -0.53 -20.45 10.36
C ASP A 748 -0.49 -19.11 11.11
N LEU A 749 -0.29 -19.16 12.44
CA LEU A 749 -0.35 -17.99 13.32
C LEU A 749 0.88 -17.10 13.27
N VAL A 750 1.97 -17.55 12.70
CA VAL A 750 3.20 -16.75 12.67
C VAL A 750 3.19 -15.86 11.45
N ASP A 751 2.68 -14.65 11.64
CA ASP A 751 2.95 -13.52 10.77
C ASP A 751 4.47 -13.21 10.81
N THR A 752 5.24 -13.97 10.04
CA THR A 752 6.66 -13.67 9.77
C THR A 752 6.81 -12.53 8.78
N GLU A 753 5.70 -12.09 8.19
CA GLU A 753 5.63 -10.90 7.37
C GLU A 753 5.82 -9.68 8.28
N ALA A 754 7.08 -9.26 8.40
CA ALA A 754 7.30 -7.85 8.61
C ALA A 754 6.65 -7.17 7.39
N GLU A 755 5.51 -6.48 7.59
CA GLU A 755 4.95 -5.59 6.57
C GLU A 755 6.03 -4.57 6.21
N LEU A 756 6.85 -4.94 5.24
CA LEU A 756 7.80 -4.06 4.60
C LEU A 756 7.00 -3.17 3.68
N GLY A 757 6.40 -2.15 4.25
CA GLY A 757 5.82 -1.05 3.50
C GLY A 757 6.90 -0.27 2.74
N ILE A 758 7.65 -0.94 1.88
CA ILE A 758 8.57 -0.29 0.95
C ILE A 758 7.72 0.18 -0.22
N GLN A 759 7.24 1.40 -0.10
CA GLN A 759 6.68 2.12 -1.21
C GLN A 759 7.82 2.40 -2.20
N SER A 760 7.92 1.61 -3.25
CA SER A 760 9.06 1.63 -4.17
C SER A 760 8.93 2.66 -5.29
N SER A 761 7.73 3.13 -5.62
CA SER A 761 7.54 4.20 -6.60
C SER A 761 6.86 5.42 -5.95
N PRO A 762 7.35 6.64 -6.24
CA PRO A 762 6.63 7.84 -5.83
C PRO A 762 5.26 7.88 -6.52
N GLU A 763 4.23 8.27 -5.78
CA GLU A 763 2.91 8.52 -6.37
C GLU A 763 3.01 9.59 -7.46
N THR A 764 2.22 9.43 -8.52
CA THR A 764 2.12 10.45 -9.57
C THR A 764 1.62 11.76 -8.98
N THR A 765 2.42 12.81 -9.16
CA THR A 765 2.10 14.16 -8.71
C THR A 765 2.06 15.10 -9.91
N VAL A 766 1.14 16.06 -9.92
CA VAL A 766 1.06 17.13 -10.94
C VAL A 766 0.99 18.48 -10.25
N ASN A 767 1.90 19.38 -10.62
CA ASN A 767 1.85 20.75 -10.19
C ASN A 767 1.01 21.58 -11.17
N PHE A 768 -0.04 22.23 -10.68
CA PHE A 768 -0.90 23.08 -11.48
C PHE A 768 -1.14 24.43 -10.80
N PHE A 769 -1.20 25.54 -11.60
CA PHE A 769 -1.42 26.86 -11.07
C PHE A 769 -2.90 27.10 -10.79
N SER A 770 -3.21 27.32 -9.52
CA SER A 770 -4.58 27.61 -9.06
C SER A 770 -4.52 28.54 -7.84
N LYS A 771 -5.54 29.38 -7.65
CA LYS A 771 -5.61 30.32 -6.50
C LYS A 771 -4.35 31.19 -6.34
N SER A 772 -3.79 31.67 -7.48
CA SER A 772 -2.59 32.53 -7.54
C SER A 772 -1.28 31.85 -7.07
N ARG A 773 -1.22 30.52 -7.02
CA ARG A 773 -0.01 29.76 -6.66
C ARG A 773 0.04 28.41 -7.36
N TYR A 774 1.23 27.80 -7.43
CA TYR A 774 1.37 26.41 -7.83
C TYR A 774 1.02 25.50 -6.66
N GLU A 775 0.11 24.55 -6.89
CA GLU A 775 -0.27 23.52 -5.93
C GLU A 775 0.06 22.13 -6.50
N THR A 776 0.47 21.20 -5.62
CA THR A 776 0.78 19.82 -6.00
C THR A 776 -0.42 18.93 -5.74
N TYR A 777 -0.90 18.26 -6.76
CA TYR A 777 -2.02 17.32 -6.71
C TYR A 777 -1.52 15.90 -6.87
N GLN A 778 -2.00 14.97 -6.06
CA GLN A 778 -1.61 13.55 -6.08
C GLN A 778 -2.77 12.61 -5.76
N GLY A 779 -2.67 11.34 -6.19
CA GLY A 779 -3.63 10.29 -5.87
C GLY A 779 -5.08 10.65 -6.20
N GLY A 780 -5.99 10.46 -5.24
CA GLY A 780 -7.42 10.76 -5.40
C GLY A 780 -7.71 12.24 -5.68
N ILE A 781 -6.95 13.16 -5.07
CA ILE A 781 -7.13 14.60 -5.27
C ILE A 781 -6.81 15.00 -6.72
N LEU A 782 -5.78 14.38 -7.33
CA LEU A 782 -5.45 14.62 -8.72
C LEU A 782 -6.57 14.18 -9.67
N ARG A 783 -7.28 13.10 -9.35
CA ARG A 783 -8.42 12.62 -10.13
C ARG A 783 -9.58 13.61 -10.16
N ASP A 784 -9.76 14.36 -9.07
CA ASP A 784 -10.87 15.29 -8.90
C ASP A 784 -10.49 16.74 -9.27
N MET A 785 -9.24 16.98 -9.71
CA MET A 785 -8.79 18.32 -10.11
C MET A 785 -8.99 18.52 -11.61
N TYR A 786 -9.76 19.54 -11.95
CA TYR A 786 -10.05 19.96 -13.33
C TYR A 786 -9.66 21.43 -13.50
N GLY A 787 -8.72 21.69 -14.42
CA GLY A 787 -8.16 23.03 -14.57
C GLY A 787 -7.79 23.38 -16.00
N LEU A 788 -8.05 24.65 -16.36
CA LEU A 788 -7.72 25.25 -17.65
C LEU A 788 -6.99 26.56 -17.43
N ASP A 789 -5.71 26.61 -17.83
CA ASP A 789 -4.88 27.83 -17.79
C ASP A 789 -4.44 28.23 -19.21
N LEU A 790 -4.99 29.35 -19.70
CA LEU A 790 -4.64 30.00 -20.97
C LEU A 790 -4.01 31.37 -20.75
N SER A 791 -3.61 31.71 -19.55
CA SER A 791 -3.12 33.04 -19.17
C SER A 791 -1.86 33.48 -19.91
N SER A 792 -1.59 34.76 -19.92
CA SER A 792 -0.37 35.36 -20.49
C SER A 792 -0.12 34.90 -21.95
N ASN A 793 -1.10 35.13 -22.80
CA ASN A 793 -1.07 34.86 -24.25
C ASN A 793 -1.50 36.10 -25.07
N GLN A 794 -1.75 35.94 -26.34
CA GLN A 794 -2.29 37.00 -27.23
C GLN A 794 -3.69 36.63 -27.74
N LEU A 795 -4.46 35.83 -26.98
CA LEU A 795 -5.79 35.40 -27.33
C LEU A 795 -6.75 36.59 -27.41
N SER A 796 -7.66 36.59 -28.36
CA SER A 796 -8.60 37.69 -28.65
C SER A 796 -9.97 37.15 -29.02
N GLY A 797 -10.95 38.02 -29.08
CA GLY A 797 -12.36 37.66 -29.24
C GLY A 797 -13.04 37.39 -27.91
N GLU A 798 -14.29 36.92 -27.97
CA GLU A 798 -15.07 36.65 -26.76
C GLU A 798 -14.71 35.29 -26.16
N ILE A 799 -14.95 35.11 -24.87
CA ILE A 799 -14.89 33.81 -24.23
C ILE A 799 -16.10 32.99 -24.73
N PRO A 800 -15.90 31.80 -25.34
CA PRO A 800 -17.00 31.01 -25.87
C PRO A 800 -18.04 30.68 -24.80
N ALA A 801 -19.32 30.78 -25.16
CA ALA A 801 -20.45 30.55 -24.25
C ALA A 801 -20.41 29.13 -23.64
N GLU A 802 -19.88 28.17 -24.37
CA GLU A 802 -19.72 26.77 -23.95
C GLU A 802 -18.77 26.56 -22.79
N VAL A 803 -17.81 27.50 -22.57
CA VAL A 803 -16.87 27.43 -21.44
C VAL A 803 -17.61 27.52 -20.09
N TRP A 804 -18.72 28.26 -20.07
CA TRP A 804 -19.54 28.43 -18.88
C TRP A 804 -20.45 27.24 -18.58
N ASP A 805 -20.43 26.19 -19.41
CA ASP A 805 -21.13 24.92 -19.18
C ASP A 805 -20.25 23.83 -18.54
N LEU A 806 -18.99 24.13 -18.24
CA LEU A 806 -18.02 23.21 -17.63
C LEU A 806 -18.27 23.01 -16.12
N LYS A 807 -19.36 22.36 -15.73
CA LYS A 807 -19.85 22.26 -14.34
C LYS A 807 -18.81 21.76 -13.32
N ASN A 808 -17.89 20.89 -13.73
CA ASN A 808 -16.93 20.28 -12.81
C ASN A 808 -15.59 21.02 -12.75
N ILE A 809 -15.37 22.05 -13.56
CA ILE A 809 -14.10 22.79 -13.57
C ILE A 809 -13.87 23.46 -12.20
N ARG A 810 -12.66 23.34 -11.69
CA ARG A 810 -12.25 23.96 -10.40
C ARG A 810 -11.38 25.19 -10.57
N SER A 811 -10.61 25.28 -11.66
CA SER A 811 -9.72 26.41 -11.91
C SER A 811 -9.79 26.86 -13.36
N LEU A 812 -10.10 28.15 -13.54
CA LEU A 812 -10.06 28.85 -14.83
C LEU A 812 -9.15 30.07 -14.72
N ASN A 813 -8.13 30.11 -15.57
CA ASN A 813 -7.21 31.25 -15.65
C ASN A 813 -7.07 31.70 -17.11
N PHE A 814 -7.68 32.86 -17.45
CA PHE A 814 -7.58 33.49 -18.76
C PHE A 814 -6.93 34.89 -18.67
N SER A 815 -6.26 35.16 -17.56
CA SER A 815 -5.65 36.47 -17.29
C SER A 815 -4.59 36.86 -18.35
N SER A 816 -4.30 38.12 -18.46
CA SER A 816 -3.24 38.67 -19.32
C SER A 816 -3.35 38.23 -20.78
N ASN A 817 -4.51 38.52 -21.39
CA ASN A 817 -4.82 38.27 -22.80
C ASN A 817 -5.45 39.56 -23.45
N ARG A 818 -6.06 39.42 -24.60
CA ARG A 818 -6.78 40.50 -25.31
C ARG A 818 -8.26 40.16 -25.48
N LEU A 819 -8.84 39.37 -24.54
CA LEU A 819 -10.21 38.90 -24.60
C LEU A 819 -11.20 40.05 -24.45
N THR A 820 -12.30 39.95 -25.17
CA THR A 820 -13.39 40.94 -25.20
C THR A 820 -14.72 40.27 -24.82
N GLY A 821 -15.81 41.04 -24.84
CA GLY A 821 -17.14 40.50 -24.47
C GLY A 821 -17.43 40.73 -22.99
N SER A 822 -18.56 40.18 -22.55
CA SER A 822 -19.04 40.33 -21.16
C SER A 822 -18.96 39.00 -20.41
N ILE A 823 -18.94 39.07 -19.09
CA ILE A 823 -19.09 37.91 -18.21
C ILE A 823 -20.60 37.61 -18.13
N PRO A 824 -21.08 36.44 -18.63
CA PRO A 824 -22.50 36.16 -18.69
C PRO A 824 -23.05 35.61 -17.36
N ASP A 825 -24.38 35.71 -17.19
CA ASP A 825 -25.09 35.15 -16.02
C ASP A 825 -24.92 33.64 -15.87
N SER A 826 -24.65 32.95 -16.99
CA SER A 826 -24.40 31.49 -17.03
C SER A 826 -23.13 31.05 -16.29
N ILE A 827 -22.31 32.00 -15.81
CA ILE A 827 -21.15 31.68 -14.96
C ILE A 827 -21.55 30.89 -13.69
N SER A 828 -22.78 31.10 -13.21
CA SER A 828 -23.32 30.36 -12.04
C SER A 828 -23.42 28.86 -12.23
N LYS A 829 -23.38 28.36 -13.49
CA LYS A 829 -23.36 26.92 -13.79
C LYS A 829 -22.06 26.22 -13.38
N LEU A 830 -20.99 26.97 -13.13
CA LEU A 830 -19.69 26.47 -12.73
C LEU A 830 -19.65 26.15 -11.22
N GLU A 831 -20.55 25.31 -10.73
CA GLU A 831 -20.83 25.05 -9.30
C GLU A 831 -19.58 24.62 -8.50
N ASN A 832 -18.61 23.98 -9.15
CA ASN A 832 -17.40 23.49 -8.52
C ASN A 832 -16.19 24.44 -8.64
N LEU A 833 -16.38 25.63 -9.21
CA LEU A 833 -15.28 26.56 -9.46
C LEU A 833 -14.71 27.10 -8.15
N GLU A 834 -13.41 26.92 -7.96
CA GLU A 834 -12.65 27.36 -6.79
C GLU A 834 -11.74 28.58 -7.09
N SER A 835 -11.32 28.72 -8.35
CA SER A 835 -10.40 29.77 -8.78
C SER A 835 -10.79 30.32 -10.14
N LEU A 836 -10.97 31.64 -10.24
CA LEU A 836 -11.25 32.38 -11.47
C LEU A 836 -10.35 33.58 -11.59
N ASP A 837 -9.53 33.60 -12.66
CA ASP A 837 -8.74 34.78 -13.02
C ASP A 837 -9.01 35.23 -14.46
N LEU A 838 -9.61 36.37 -14.61
CA LEU A 838 -9.93 37.05 -15.89
C LEU A 838 -9.20 38.38 -16.00
N SER A 839 -8.27 38.68 -15.10
CA SER A 839 -7.59 39.94 -15.01
C SER A 839 -6.79 40.29 -16.26
N ASN A 840 -6.52 41.60 -16.43
CA ASN A 840 -5.70 42.11 -17.51
C ASN A 840 -6.16 41.66 -18.92
N ASN A 841 -7.42 41.99 -19.25
CA ASN A 841 -8.08 41.75 -20.53
C ASN A 841 -8.81 43.01 -21.03
N LYS A 842 -9.71 42.88 -21.98
CA LYS A 842 -10.56 43.93 -22.51
C LYS A 842 -12.04 43.60 -22.30
N LEU A 843 -12.37 42.89 -21.26
CA LEU A 843 -13.75 42.52 -20.93
C LEU A 843 -14.54 43.79 -20.54
N HIS A 844 -15.79 43.82 -20.91
CA HIS A 844 -16.70 44.96 -20.65
C HIS A 844 -18.05 44.49 -20.09
N GLY A 845 -18.95 45.40 -19.83
CA GLY A 845 -20.27 45.05 -19.24
C GLY A 845 -20.18 44.93 -17.72
N ASN A 846 -21.25 44.46 -17.11
CA ASN A 846 -21.35 44.34 -15.65
C ASN A 846 -20.82 43.00 -15.14
N ILE A 847 -20.43 43.00 -13.86
CA ILE A 847 -20.19 41.76 -13.15
C ILE A 847 -21.55 41.12 -12.79
N PRO A 848 -21.87 39.89 -13.27
CA PRO A 848 -23.19 39.31 -13.03
C PRO A 848 -23.42 39.00 -11.55
N PRO A 849 -24.58 39.39 -10.99
CA PRO A 849 -24.93 39.09 -9.59
C PRO A 849 -24.95 37.58 -9.26
N GLN A 850 -25.15 36.75 -10.26
CA GLN A 850 -25.14 35.28 -10.17
C GLN A 850 -23.77 34.69 -9.82
N LEU A 851 -22.70 35.47 -9.97
CA LEU A 851 -21.37 35.05 -9.47
C LEU A 851 -21.36 34.73 -7.97
N ALA A 852 -22.28 35.35 -7.21
CA ALA A 852 -22.43 35.08 -5.77
C ALA A 852 -22.98 33.69 -5.44
N ASP A 853 -23.48 32.95 -6.44
CA ASP A 853 -24.01 31.60 -6.26
C ASP A 853 -22.89 30.53 -6.26
N LEU A 854 -21.65 30.94 -6.64
CA LEU A 854 -20.47 30.04 -6.67
C LEU A 854 -19.84 29.88 -5.30
N ASN A 855 -20.44 29.09 -4.42
CA ASN A 855 -20.05 28.95 -3.01
C ASN A 855 -18.62 28.39 -2.78
N ASN A 856 -18.04 27.72 -3.77
CA ASN A 856 -16.69 27.15 -3.68
C ASN A 856 -15.59 28.12 -4.12
N LEU A 857 -15.96 29.31 -4.65
CA LEU A 857 -15.02 30.26 -5.23
C LEU A 857 -14.15 30.92 -4.13
N GLY A 858 -12.91 30.45 -4.00
CA GLY A 858 -11.92 30.96 -3.03
C GLY A 858 -10.93 31.96 -3.59
N TYR A 859 -10.81 32.08 -4.91
CA TYR A 859 -9.99 33.07 -5.59
C TYR A 859 -10.73 33.69 -6.78
N PHE A 860 -10.83 34.99 -6.83
CA PHE A 860 -11.49 35.74 -7.89
C PHE A 860 -10.70 36.99 -8.24
N ASN A 861 -10.45 37.21 -9.55
CA ASN A 861 -9.73 38.38 -10.01
C ASN A 861 -10.23 38.82 -11.41
N VAL A 862 -10.74 40.02 -11.51
CA VAL A 862 -11.18 40.69 -12.74
C VAL A 862 -10.51 42.04 -12.95
N SER A 863 -9.43 42.29 -12.23
CA SER A 863 -8.71 43.59 -12.29
C SER A 863 -8.21 43.93 -13.69
N TYR A 864 -8.00 45.18 -13.98
CA TYR A 864 -7.48 45.66 -15.28
C TYR A 864 -8.26 45.17 -16.50
N ASN A 865 -9.58 45.46 -16.51
CA ASN A 865 -10.50 45.30 -17.62
C ASN A 865 -11.25 46.62 -17.90
N ASN A 866 -12.30 46.56 -18.71
CA ASN A 866 -13.21 47.66 -18.98
C ASN A 866 -14.63 47.38 -18.45
N LEU A 867 -14.72 46.71 -17.29
CA LEU A 867 -15.98 46.39 -16.65
C LEU A 867 -16.64 47.64 -16.06
N SER A 868 -17.98 47.62 -15.97
CA SER A 868 -18.78 48.77 -15.53
C SER A 868 -19.88 48.35 -14.54
N GLY A 869 -20.54 49.32 -13.96
CA GLY A 869 -21.67 49.11 -13.05
C GLY A 869 -21.26 48.83 -11.61
N GLU A 870 -22.25 48.45 -10.81
CA GLU A 870 -22.07 48.19 -9.39
C GLU A 870 -21.50 46.77 -9.16
N ILE A 871 -20.54 46.65 -8.27
CA ILE A 871 -19.95 45.36 -7.86
C ILE A 871 -20.98 44.63 -7.01
N PRO A 872 -21.33 43.38 -7.32
CA PRO A 872 -22.27 42.59 -6.53
C PRO A 872 -21.66 42.13 -5.20
N PHE A 873 -21.61 43.09 -4.22
CA PHE A 873 -20.99 42.87 -2.92
C PHE A 873 -21.93 42.14 -1.95
N LYS A 874 -22.11 40.84 -2.15
CA LYS A 874 -22.97 39.95 -1.35
C LYS A 874 -22.37 38.56 -1.21
N ALA A 875 -22.84 37.82 -0.21
CA ALA A 875 -22.40 36.44 0.10
C ALA A 875 -20.86 36.34 0.20
N HIS A 876 -20.24 35.27 -0.31
CA HIS A 876 -18.79 35.12 -0.27
C HIS A 876 -17.99 36.15 -1.09
N LEU A 877 -18.62 36.88 -2.02
CA LEU A 877 -17.95 37.95 -2.78
C LEU A 877 -17.47 39.11 -1.87
N MET A 878 -18.03 39.21 -0.66
CA MET A 878 -17.56 40.17 0.36
C MET A 878 -16.16 39.87 0.89
N THR A 879 -15.62 38.66 0.64
CA THR A 879 -14.27 38.27 1.07
C THR A 879 -13.18 38.78 0.12
N PHE A 880 -13.52 39.18 -1.09
CA PHE A 880 -12.55 39.66 -2.07
C PHE A 880 -12.29 41.18 -1.88
N ASP A 881 -11.01 41.52 -1.85
CA ASP A 881 -10.55 42.89 -1.62
C ASP A 881 -10.61 43.76 -2.90
N GLU A 882 -10.30 45.04 -2.76
CA GLU A 882 -10.25 45.98 -3.86
C GLU A 882 -9.30 45.56 -4.99
N LYS A 883 -8.24 44.78 -4.67
CA LYS A 883 -7.26 44.33 -5.67
C LYS A 883 -7.88 43.44 -6.75
N SER A 884 -8.90 42.66 -6.40
CA SER A 884 -9.63 41.81 -7.33
C SER A 884 -10.38 42.60 -8.42
N TYR A 885 -10.69 43.89 -8.19
CA TYR A 885 -11.54 44.74 -9.07
C TYR A 885 -10.82 45.93 -9.67
N ARG A 886 -9.64 46.31 -9.11
CA ARG A 886 -8.95 47.54 -9.49
C ARG A 886 -8.63 47.62 -10.98
N GLY A 887 -8.42 48.82 -11.51
CA GLY A 887 -8.09 49.00 -12.92
C GLY A 887 -9.30 48.90 -13.87
N ASN A 888 -10.53 48.84 -13.35
CA ASN A 888 -11.78 49.00 -14.08
C ASN A 888 -12.34 50.39 -13.83
N PRO A 889 -12.21 51.32 -14.77
CA PRO A 889 -12.54 52.72 -14.52
C PRO A 889 -14.03 52.95 -14.25
N HIS A 890 -14.92 52.13 -14.77
CA HIS A 890 -16.37 52.28 -14.73
C HIS A 890 -17.06 51.39 -13.67
N LEU A 891 -16.30 50.61 -12.87
CA LEU A 891 -16.84 49.90 -11.71
C LEU A 891 -16.98 50.85 -10.51
N CYS A 892 -18.07 50.63 -9.75
CA CYS A 892 -18.40 51.37 -8.53
C CYS A 892 -18.94 50.42 -7.44
N GLY A 893 -19.12 50.95 -6.24
CA GLY A 893 -19.59 50.16 -5.10
C GLY A 893 -18.44 49.49 -4.32
N ARG A 894 -18.78 48.91 -3.14
CA ARG A 894 -17.81 48.14 -2.35
C ARG A 894 -17.21 46.98 -3.11
N PRO A 895 -15.96 46.57 -2.90
CA PRO A 895 -14.97 47.10 -1.96
C PRO A 895 -14.17 48.29 -2.49
N THR A 896 -14.52 48.85 -3.67
CA THR A 896 -13.87 50.03 -4.20
C THR A 896 -14.46 51.30 -3.52
N ASN A 897 -13.65 52.34 -3.36
CA ASN A 897 -14.10 53.62 -2.74
C ASN A 897 -14.87 54.52 -3.72
N LYS A 898 -15.40 53.99 -4.83
CA LYS A 898 -16.14 54.74 -5.86
C LYS A 898 -17.65 54.66 -5.63
N SER A 899 -18.32 55.82 -5.46
CA SER A 899 -19.78 55.86 -5.40
C SER A 899 -20.42 55.56 -6.77
N CYS A 900 -21.54 54.81 -6.79
CA CYS A 900 -22.31 54.55 -8.02
C CYS A 900 -23.32 55.66 -8.38
N ASN A 901 -23.46 56.69 -7.57
CA ASN A 901 -24.38 57.85 -7.84
C ASN A 901 -23.64 58.86 -8.71
N LEU A 902 -23.78 58.76 -10.03
CA LEU A 902 -23.43 59.78 -11.01
C LEU A 902 -24.64 60.10 -11.84
N GLU A 903 -25.60 60.90 -11.24
CA GLU A 903 -26.48 61.74 -12.02
C GLU A 903 -26.18 63.20 -11.64
N GLY A 904 -25.60 63.92 -12.63
CA GLY A 904 -25.64 65.39 -12.74
C GLY A 904 -24.66 66.16 -11.90
N ALA A 905 -23.51 66.47 -12.45
CA ALA A 905 -22.83 67.76 -12.09
C ALA A 905 -22.11 68.36 -13.30
N THR A 906 -22.73 69.32 -13.90
CA THR A 906 -22.13 70.37 -14.74
C THR A 906 -21.12 71.14 -13.92
N GLU A 907 -19.98 71.41 -14.55
CA GLU A 907 -18.91 72.23 -14.01
C GLU A 907 -19.40 73.65 -13.50
N THR A 908 -19.05 73.97 -12.29
CA THR A 908 -18.73 75.32 -11.90
C THR A 908 -17.67 75.41 -10.77
N SER A 909 -16.56 75.94 -11.10
CA SER A 909 -15.48 76.33 -10.19
C SER A 909 -15.90 77.43 -9.28
N ALA A 910 -15.80 77.29 -7.95
CA ALA A 910 -15.52 78.35 -7.04
C ALA A 910 -15.03 77.88 -5.66
N SER A 911 -13.86 78.31 -5.35
CA SER A 911 -13.26 78.43 -4.02
C SER A 911 -14.17 78.92 -2.94
N LYS A 912 -14.25 78.28 -1.73
CA LYS A 912 -14.18 79.02 -0.45
C LYS A 912 -13.99 78.07 0.74
N ARG A 913 -13.26 78.70 1.71
CA ARG A 913 -12.79 78.13 2.97
C ARG A 913 -13.88 77.63 3.94
N ALA A 914 -13.48 76.63 4.68
CA ALA A 914 -13.67 76.39 6.13
C ALA A 914 -14.97 76.81 6.86
N THR A 915 -15.60 75.87 7.47
CA THR A 915 -15.89 75.82 8.92
C THR A 915 -16.24 74.40 9.34
N GLU A 916 -15.70 74.05 10.47
CA GLU A 916 -16.01 72.85 11.22
C GLU A 916 -17.44 72.85 11.71
N GLU A 917 -18.20 71.78 11.56
CA GLU A 917 -19.26 71.41 12.51
C GLU A 917 -19.34 69.83 12.49
N GLU A 918 -19.23 69.32 13.70
CA GLU A 918 -19.37 67.93 14.03
C GLU A 918 -20.82 67.48 13.82
N GLU A 919 -21.04 66.39 13.13
CA GLU A 919 -22.22 65.49 13.34
C GLU A 919 -21.79 64.05 13.40
N GLU A 920 -22.16 63.41 14.51
CA GLU A 920 -22.04 62.03 14.85
C GLU A 920 -22.78 61.16 13.84
N GLY A 921 -22.19 60.10 13.44
CA GLY A 921 -22.85 59.05 12.62
C GLY A 921 -22.00 57.80 12.42
N ASP A 922 -22.18 56.85 13.34
CA ASP A 922 -22.03 55.38 13.23
C ASP A 922 -20.80 54.73 12.57
N GLY A 923 -20.03 54.11 13.42
CA GLY A 923 -19.56 52.75 13.11
C GLY A 923 -18.23 52.61 12.43
N VAL A 924 -17.27 53.52 12.60
CA VAL A 924 -15.87 53.23 12.32
C VAL A 924 -15.22 52.68 13.61
N ILE A 925 -14.96 51.39 13.64
CA ILE A 925 -14.15 50.79 14.70
C ILE A 925 -12.81 51.49 14.70
N ASP A 926 -12.56 52.32 15.72
CA ASP A 926 -11.27 52.95 15.95
C ASP A 926 -10.22 51.81 16.12
N MET A 927 -9.42 51.65 15.10
CA MET A 927 -8.40 50.57 15.05
C MET A 927 -7.40 50.66 16.20
N VAL A 928 -7.18 51.85 16.74
CA VAL A 928 -6.30 52.07 17.89
C VAL A 928 -6.98 51.53 19.15
N TRP A 929 -8.25 51.78 19.35
CA TRP A 929 -9.04 51.23 20.44
C TRP A 929 -9.23 49.70 20.27
N PHE A 930 -9.41 49.23 19.07
CA PHE A 930 -9.50 47.79 18.77
C PHE A 930 -8.18 47.06 19.15
N TYR A 931 -7.02 47.60 18.77
CA TYR A 931 -5.74 47.04 19.16
C TYR A 931 -5.47 47.08 20.65
N TRP A 932 -5.88 48.20 21.33
CA TRP A 932 -5.77 48.31 22.78
C TRP A 932 -6.69 47.35 23.52
N THR A 933 -7.92 47.14 23.07
CA THR A 933 -8.85 46.15 23.66
C THR A 933 -8.41 44.73 23.40
N CYS A 934 -7.97 44.39 22.20
CA CYS A 934 -7.38 43.09 21.90
C CYS A 934 -6.12 42.83 22.73
N GLY A 935 -5.25 43.84 22.88
CA GLY A 935 -4.06 43.70 23.73
C GLY A 935 -4.39 43.53 25.21
N ALA A 936 -5.36 44.27 25.72
CA ALA A 936 -5.80 44.15 27.11
C ALA A 936 -6.47 42.77 27.38
N VAL A 937 -7.31 42.29 26.48
CA VAL A 937 -7.92 41.00 26.56
C VAL A 937 -6.86 39.90 26.46
N TYR A 938 -5.88 40.00 25.58
CA TYR A 938 -4.78 39.07 25.46
C TYR A 938 -3.92 39.02 26.74
N ILE A 939 -3.57 40.17 27.31
CA ILE A 939 -2.78 40.27 28.56
C ILE A 939 -3.58 39.67 29.73
N THR A 940 -4.86 40.00 29.87
CA THR A 940 -5.68 39.55 31.00
C THR A 940 -5.96 38.01 30.87
N THR A 941 -6.22 37.50 29.68
CA THR A 941 -6.39 36.07 29.47
C THR A 941 -5.08 35.28 29.66
N SER A 942 -3.96 35.85 29.24
CA SER A 942 -2.65 35.24 29.47
C SER A 942 -2.27 35.21 30.93
N LEU A 943 -2.55 36.28 31.69
CA LEU A 943 -2.33 36.34 33.14
C LEU A 943 -3.28 35.43 33.91
N ALA A 944 -4.53 35.30 33.49
CA ALA A 944 -5.51 34.36 34.06
C ALA A 944 -5.08 32.93 33.81
N LEU A 945 -4.63 32.62 32.61
CA LEU A 945 -4.11 31.31 32.23
C LEU A 945 -2.84 30.97 33.01
N PHE A 946 -1.93 31.91 33.14
CA PHE A 946 -0.70 31.76 33.91
C PHE A 946 -1.00 31.51 35.41
N ALA A 947 -1.95 32.28 35.98
CA ALA A 947 -2.40 32.08 37.36
C ALA A 947 -3.06 30.70 37.54
N PHE A 948 -3.89 30.26 36.59
CA PHE A 948 -4.53 28.94 36.59
C PHE A 948 -3.50 27.82 36.50
N LEU A 949 -2.50 27.98 35.65
CA LEU A 949 -1.40 26.98 35.49
C LEU A 949 -0.50 26.88 36.73
N CYS A 950 -0.38 27.99 37.53
CA CYS A 950 0.37 27.99 38.78
C CYS A 950 -0.40 27.34 39.95
N ILE A 951 -1.72 27.22 39.88
CA ILE A 951 -2.56 26.70 40.98
C ILE A 951 -2.78 25.19 40.86
N ASP A 952 -2.82 24.63 39.66
CA ASP A 952 -3.04 23.17 39.46
C ASP A 952 -1.96 22.51 38.62
N SER A 953 -1.08 21.75 39.25
CA SER A 953 0.05 21.07 38.62
C SER A 953 -0.33 19.93 37.65
N ARG A 954 -1.58 19.43 37.69
CA ARG A 954 -2.09 18.39 36.78
C ARG A 954 -2.53 19.04 35.45
N TRP A 955 -3.26 20.14 35.51
CA TRP A 955 -3.71 20.89 34.33
C TRP A 955 -2.58 21.57 33.59
N SER A 956 -1.59 22.03 34.30
CA SER A 956 -0.36 22.61 33.73
C SER A 956 0.37 21.60 32.84
N ARG A 957 0.54 20.37 33.28
CA ARG A 957 1.19 19.31 32.51
C ARG A 957 0.41 18.92 31.26
N GLU A 958 -0.89 18.81 31.37
CA GLU A 958 -1.77 18.47 30.24
C GLU A 958 -1.76 19.59 29.19
N TRP A 959 -1.76 20.85 29.63
CA TRP A 959 -1.75 21.99 28.72
C TRP A 959 -0.41 22.14 28.02
N PHE A 960 0.71 22.03 28.71
CA PHE A 960 2.02 22.04 28.06
C PHE A 960 2.21 20.88 27.10
N TYR A 961 1.68 19.72 27.40
CA TYR A 961 1.66 18.58 26.48
C TYR A 961 0.89 18.90 25.18
N ARG A 962 -0.30 19.50 25.30
CA ARG A 962 -1.11 19.87 24.12
C ARG A 962 -0.47 21.02 23.33
N VAL A 963 0.18 21.96 23.99
CA VAL A 963 0.94 23.03 23.34
C VAL A 963 2.16 22.45 22.61
N ASP A 964 2.89 21.53 23.20
CA ASP A 964 4.01 20.83 22.54
C ASP A 964 3.57 20.05 21.31
N VAL A 965 2.44 19.35 21.39
CA VAL A 965 1.83 18.67 20.23
C VAL A 965 1.44 19.67 19.15
N LEU A 966 0.84 20.81 19.51
CA LEU A 966 0.46 21.88 18.57
C LEU A 966 1.71 22.55 17.95
N VAL A 967 2.72 22.84 18.73
CA VAL A 967 4.00 23.40 18.27
C VAL A 967 4.72 22.41 17.35
N HIS A 968 4.66 21.12 17.65
CA HIS A 968 5.19 20.07 16.77
C HIS A 968 4.41 19.96 15.44
N HIS A 969 3.09 20.14 15.47
CA HIS A 969 2.29 20.25 14.24
C HIS A 969 2.62 21.52 13.47
N LEU A 970 2.74 22.67 14.14
CA LEU A 970 3.11 23.93 13.50
C LEU A 970 4.57 23.95 13.01
N GLN A 971 5.48 23.28 13.69
CA GLN A 971 6.86 23.09 13.21
C GLN A 971 6.91 22.15 12.00
N ARG A 972 6.12 21.08 11.96
CA ARG A 972 5.95 20.28 10.75
C ARG A 972 5.36 21.08 9.59
N PHE A 973 4.42 21.99 9.87
CA PHE A 973 3.92 22.93 8.85
C PHE A 973 5.01 23.93 8.41
N LYS A 974 5.84 24.42 9.33
CA LYS A 974 6.90 25.37 9.03
C LYS A 974 8.09 24.72 8.31
N ASP A 975 8.44 23.50 8.66
CA ASP A 975 9.51 22.71 7.98
C ASP A 975 9.06 22.24 6.60
N GLY A 976 7.74 22.11 6.35
CA GLY A 976 7.16 21.95 5.01
C GLY A 976 7.17 23.26 4.18
N PHE A 977 7.38 24.43 4.78
CA PHE A 977 7.39 25.73 4.10
C PHE A 977 8.80 26.29 3.86
N ILE A 978 9.86 25.70 4.38
CA ILE A 978 11.26 26.16 4.23
C ILE A 978 12.05 25.32 3.21
N CYS A 979 11.41 24.40 2.52
CA CYS A 979 11.98 23.73 1.35
C CYS A 979 11.26 24.17 0.07
N ASN A 980 11.41 25.47 -0.26
CA ASN A 980 11.24 26.00 -1.61
C ASN A 980 12.50 26.82 -1.97
#